data_4d70fc2c99372c24f511949fb34eaccc
#
_entry.id   4d70fc2c99372c24f511949fb34eaccc
#
_cell.length_a   1.000
_cell.length_b   1.000
_cell.length_c   1.000
_cell.angle_alpha   90.00
_cell.angle_beta   90.00
_cell.angle_gamma   90.00
#
_symmetry.space_group_name_H-M   'P 1'
#
loop_
_entity.id
_entity.type
_entity.pdbx_description
1 polymer ?
#
loop_
_entity_poly.entity_id
_entity_poly.type
_entity_poly.pdbx_seq_one_letter_code
_entity_poly.pdbx_strand_id
1 'polypeptide(L)'
;MEDKKNTAAETFAENIDTYENDNDLIMDLEEDEVEKVYPCIPLRGVSIFPNTVIHFDIGREKSIRALEKAMAGDRMMFVSSQKDDNVLIPTFSDIYNMGCIVKVKQMLKINGDAVRVLVSGVCRAKLSRVVSEDVLMSCTVFELPEEVDPDVLNVEEKAHLRILTEKFIEYAALSERLNEESIDKVLSETNPSALVDNIANELVLPIAKKQRILEATPFVHRLEVLLAIVSEEIEIAAVEKELARKVKENVDKNQKDYFLKERMKVIQEELGEEENAIEEADEWLKKLDELKLDEKIDAKVRKEIKRFTKMAPSSAESAVIRNYVETIIELPWDKASKVNINIAKAEKTLEQDHYGLKSVKERVLEYLAVIHLSKGIKGPILCLVGPPGTGKTSVARSIAKATGREFIRMSLGGVRDEAEIRGHRRTYIGAIPGRIITSIKDSGVNNPLFLFDEIDKLGADYKGDPSSALLEVLDPEQNKTFTDHFLDIPFDLSKVLFVTTANSLDTIPRPLLDRMEVIQVSGYTEEEKLKISEKYLIPKQEKEHGLRRNSLNISEKAIRDIINYYTRESGVRNLERRIADVCRKAAMQTVTRGKKTYSVTPRNLDKYLGQRKFRYDIIEGAGEIGVVNGMAWTAVGGETLSIETLILEGTGKISLTGKLGDVMQESAKTGLSYIRSIAKEFNIDDEFYKNKDIHIHVPEGAVPKDGPSAGVTMFTSVVSALTKVAVRKDVAMTGEITLTGKVLPVGGIKEKVLAAYRAGIRTILLPKDNVKDLEEIPQSVRKNLKVVGLEYAKEALPEALEK
;
A
#
# COMPACT_ATOMS: atom_id res chain seq x y z
N MET A 1 -2.63 -38.79 -22.69
CA MET A 1 -2.94 -39.25 -21.30
C MET A 1 -2.72 -38.15 -20.28
N GLU A 2 -2.17 -36.99 -20.68
CA GLU A 2 -1.97 -35.81 -19.82
C GLU A 2 -3.18 -34.87 -19.76
N ASP A 3 -4.05 -34.86 -20.76
CA ASP A 3 -5.23 -33.97 -20.79
C ASP A 3 -6.42 -34.39 -19.89
N LYS A 4 -6.36 -35.59 -19.27
CA LYS A 4 -7.41 -36.02 -18.32
C LYS A 4 -7.09 -35.82 -16.84
N LYS A 5 -5.86 -35.44 -16.51
CA LYS A 5 -5.46 -35.10 -15.13
C LYS A 5 -5.74 -33.65 -14.73
N ASN A 6 -5.70 -32.71 -15.67
CA ASN A 6 -5.97 -31.30 -15.37
C ASN A 6 -7.46 -31.01 -15.16
N THR A 7 -8.36 -31.74 -15.82
CA THR A 7 -9.81 -31.53 -15.65
C THR A 7 -10.35 -32.00 -14.29
N ALA A 8 -9.69 -32.96 -13.64
CA ALA A 8 -10.10 -33.43 -12.32
C ALA A 8 -9.67 -32.46 -11.19
N ALA A 9 -8.52 -31.80 -11.34
CA ALA A 9 -8.02 -30.82 -10.36
C ALA A 9 -8.80 -29.50 -10.41
N GLU A 10 -9.18 -29.04 -11.61
CA GLU A 10 -9.99 -27.83 -11.77
C GLU A 10 -11.43 -28.02 -11.30
N THR A 11 -12.01 -29.22 -11.46
CA THR A 11 -13.37 -29.54 -10.95
C THR A 11 -13.39 -29.69 -9.42
N PHE A 12 -12.27 -30.08 -8.81
CA PHE A 12 -12.13 -30.17 -7.36
C PHE A 12 -11.96 -28.78 -6.70
N ALA A 13 -11.23 -27.87 -7.34
CA ALA A 13 -11.04 -26.49 -6.85
C ALA A 13 -12.33 -25.65 -6.94
N GLU A 14 -13.14 -25.83 -7.99
CA GLU A 14 -14.43 -25.11 -8.15
C GLU A 14 -15.50 -25.57 -7.15
N ASN A 15 -15.43 -26.79 -6.62
CA ASN A 15 -16.37 -27.28 -5.62
C ASN A 15 -16.06 -26.82 -4.19
N ILE A 16 -14.84 -26.35 -3.90
CA ILE A 16 -14.47 -25.88 -2.56
C ILE A 16 -15.04 -24.47 -2.30
N ASP A 17 -15.17 -23.64 -3.33
CA ASP A 17 -15.73 -22.27 -3.19
C ASP A 17 -17.26 -22.22 -3.09
N THR A 18 -17.96 -23.31 -3.32
CA THR A 18 -19.43 -23.38 -3.22
C THR A 18 -19.96 -23.73 -1.83
N TYR A 19 -19.11 -24.13 -0.89
CA TYR A 19 -19.52 -24.45 0.48
C TYR A 19 -19.43 -23.30 1.50
N GLU A 20 -19.10 -22.09 1.06
CA GLU A 20 -19.07 -20.92 1.97
C GLU A 20 -20.45 -20.36 2.37
N ASN A 21 -21.56 -20.88 1.86
CA ASN A 21 -22.90 -20.34 2.10
C ASN A 21 -23.92 -21.25 2.78
N ASP A 22 -23.56 -22.44 3.23
CA ASP A 22 -24.48 -23.30 3.99
C ASP A 22 -24.12 -23.36 5.49
N ASN A 23 -24.23 -22.22 6.16
CA ASN A 23 -24.12 -22.09 7.62
C ASN A 23 -25.45 -22.37 8.36
N ASP A 24 -26.45 -22.94 7.71
CA ASP A 24 -27.81 -23.14 8.29
C ASP A 24 -28.21 -24.62 8.44
N LEU A 25 -27.26 -25.53 8.61
CA LEU A 25 -27.56 -26.87 9.17
C LEU A 25 -27.25 -26.88 10.66
N ILE A 26 -28.02 -26.08 11.42
CA ILE A 26 -28.14 -26.27 12.85
C ILE A 26 -28.94 -27.56 13.03
N MET A 27 -28.25 -28.66 13.36
CA MET A 27 -28.90 -29.78 14.00
C MET A 27 -29.49 -29.27 15.33
N ASP A 28 -30.79 -29.41 15.47
CA ASP A 28 -31.48 -29.31 16.76
C ASP A 28 -30.86 -30.34 17.72
N LEU A 29 -29.90 -29.91 18.49
CA LEU A 29 -29.40 -30.63 19.66
C LEU A 29 -30.30 -30.27 20.82
N GLU A 30 -30.89 -31.28 21.39
CA GLU A 30 -31.80 -31.22 22.53
C GLU A 30 -31.18 -30.45 23.70
N GLU A 31 -31.97 -29.58 24.31
CA GLU A 31 -31.68 -28.78 25.50
C GLU A 31 -31.44 -29.72 26.69
N ASP A 32 -30.17 -30.02 27.03
CA ASP A 32 -29.72 -30.43 28.39
C ASP A 32 -28.20 -30.49 28.56
N GLU A 33 -27.41 -29.65 27.84
CA GLU A 33 -25.97 -29.53 28.11
C GLU A 33 -25.68 -28.32 29.00
N VAL A 34 -25.15 -28.59 30.18
CA VAL A 34 -24.69 -27.61 31.17
C VAL A 34 -23.60 -26.75 30.54
N GLU A 35 -23.94 -25.53 30.17
CA GLU A 35 -22.96 -24.54 29.68
C GLU A 35 -21.83 -24.35 30.70
N LYS A 36 -20.67 -24.91 30.43
CA LYS A 36 -19.46 -24.70 31.24
C LYS A 36 -18.74 -23.44 30.89
N VAL A 37 -18.39 -22.64 31.90
CA VAL A 37 -17.60 -21.42 31.73
C VAL A 37 -16.12 -21.75 31.80
N TYR A 38 -15.39 -21.48 30.71
CA TYR A 38 -13.94 -21.68 30.64
C TYR A 38 -13.19 -20.35 30.67
N PRO A 39 -12.03 -20.25 31.36
CA PRO A 39 -11.07 -19.19 31.13
C PRO A 39 -10.55 -19.28 29.69
N CYS A 40 -10.42 -18.15 29.02
CA CYS A 40 -10.00 -18.10 27.62
C CYS A 40 -8.62 -17.44 27.50
N ILE A 41 -7.73 -18.03 26.68
CA ILE A 41 -6.43 -17.47 26.35
C ILE A 41 -6.26 -17.31 24.85
N PRO A 42 -6.10 -16.07 24.34
CA PRO A 42 -5.75 -15.79 22.94
C PRO A 42 -4.30 -16.21 22.65
N LEU A 43 -4.12 -17.08 21.66
CA LEU A 43 -2.80 -17.56 21.24
C LEU A 43 -2.29 -16.69 20.08
N ARG A 44 -1.01 -16.36 20.12
CA ARG A 44 -0.33 -15.61 19.08
C ARG A 44 0.61 -16.52 18.30
N GLY A 45 0.41 -16.64 17.01
CA GLY A 45 1.28 -17.43 16.16
C GLY A 45 1.18 -18.95 16.34
N VAL A 46 0.22 -19.46 17.11
CA VAL A 46 0.08 -20.88 17.45
C VAL A 46 -1.37 -21.30 17.39
N SER A 47 -1.64 -22.49 16.81
CA SER A 47 -2.92 -23.18 16.87
C SER A 47 -2.73 -24.51 17.58
N ILE A 48 -3.67 -24.90 18.43
CA ILE A 48 -3.61 -26.14 19.22
C ILE A 48 -4.71 -27.09 18.76
N PHE A 49 -4.33 -28.31 18.45
CA PHE A 49 -5.24 -29.37 18.05
C PHE A 49 -5.53 -30.32 19.23
N PRO A 50 -6.70 -31.03 19.26
CA PRO A 50 -6.93 -32.10 20.20
C PRO A 50 -5.83 -33.16 20.13
N ASN A 51 -5.65 -33.89 21.21
CA ASN A 51 -4.66 -34.97 21.35
C ASN A 51 -3.19 -34.58 21.17
N THR A 52 -2.89 -33.26 20.97
CA THR A 52 -1.53 -32.74 20.86
C THR A 52 -1.04 -32.21 22.20
N VAL A 53 0.26 -32.27 22.43
CA VAL A 53 0.92 -31.68 23.60
C VAL A 53 1.87 -30.60 23.13
N ILE A 54 1.61 -29.37 23.57
CA ILE A 54 2.36 -28.21 23.12
C ILE A 54 2.73 -27.30 24.30
N HIS A 55 3.83 -26.56 24.19
CA HIS A 55 4.18 -25.54 25.14
C HIS A 55 4.14 -24.16 24.48
N PHE A 56 3.69 -23.16 25.22
CA PHE A 56 3.71 -21.76 24.79
C PHE A 56 3.91 -20.81 25.98
N ASP A 57 4.31 -19.58 25.67
CA ASP A 57 4.63 -18.58 26.69
C ASP A 57 3.47 -17.59 26.84
N ILE A 58 3.09 -17.31 28.08
CA ILE A 58 2.03 -16.38 28.46
C ILE A 58 2.68 -15.18 29.14
N GLY A 59 2.54 -13.99 28.55
CA GLY A 59 3.09 -12.73 29.09
C GLY A 59 2.04 -11.65 29.33
N ARG A 60 0.80 -11.84 28.86
CA ARG A 60 -0.26 -10.86 29.05
C ARG A 60 -0.95 -11.03 30.40
N GLU A 61 -1.18 -9.94 31.11
CA GLU A 61 -1.78 -9.95 32.44
C GLU A 61 -3.16 -10.65 32.46
N LYS A 62 -4.04 -10.35 31.48
CA LYS A 62 -5.35 -11.01 31.37
C LYS A 62 -5.23 -12.52 31.14
N SER A 63 -4.24 -12.97 30.38
CA SER A 63 -3.99 -14.39 30.08
C SER A 63 -3.37 -15.11 31.28
N ILE A 64 -2.51 -14.43 32.08
CA ILE A 64 -1.96 -14.97 33.33
C ILE A 64 -3.09 -15.18 34.34
N ARG A 65 -3.98 -14.21 34.50
CA ARG A 65 -5.17 -14.36 35.38
C ARG A 65 -6.12 -15.47 34.93
N ALA A 66 -6.29 -15.64 33.60
CA ALA A 66 -7.07 -16.75 33.07
C ALA A 66 -6.43 -18.11 33.40
N LEU A 67 -5.09 -18.21 33.26
CA LEU A 67 -4.34 -19.40 33.66
C LEU A 67 -4.46 -19.68 35.15
N GLU A 68 -4.30 -18.68 36.02
CA GLU A 68 -4.44 -18.82 37.47
C GLU A 68 -5.84 -19.35 37.84
N LYS A 69 -6.88 -18.83 37.19
CA LYS A 69 -8.25 -19.31 37.40
C LYS A 69 -8.42 -20.76 36.95
N ALA A 70 -7.82 -21.14 35.81
CA ALA A 70 -7.81 -22.54 35.37
C ALA A 70 -7.08 -23.46 36.35
N MET A 71 -5.93 -23.01 36.87
CA MET A 71 -5.13 -23.79 37.85
C MET A 71 -5.83 -23.95 39.22
N ALA A 72 -6.67 -23.00 39.60
CA ALA A 72 -7.48 -23.08 40.80
C ALA A 72 -8.70 -24.02 40.68
N GLY A 73 -9.07 -24.40 39.44
CA GLY A 73 -10.17 -25.29 39.16
C GLY A 73 -9.72 -26.66 38.63
N ASP A 74 -10.35 -27.12 37.57
CA ASP A 74 -10.12 -28.41 36.93
C ASP A 74 -8.92 -28.46 35.98
N ARG A 75 -8.17 -27.33 35.87
CA ARG A 75 -7.04 -27.09 34.97
C ARG A 75 -7.41 -27.08 33.49
N MET A 76 -8.68 -26.87 33.21
CA MET A 76 -9.20 -26.79 31.83
C MET A 76 -9.31 -25.31 31.44
N MET A 77 -9.01 -25.00 30.18
CA MET A 77 -9.17 -23.65 29.63
C MET A 77 -9.45 -23.74 28.11
N PHE A 78 -10.14 -22.77 27.59
CA PHE A 78 -10.35 -22.61 26.17
C PHE A 78 -9.23 -21.76 25.56
N VAL A 79 -8.67 -22.21 24.45
CA VAL A 79 -7.62 -21.47 23.72
C VAL A 79 -8.03 -21.34 22.26
N SER A 80 -7.81 -20.14 21.71
CA SER A 80 -8.06 -19.87 20.29
C SER A 80 -6.99 -18.94 19.73
N SER A 81 -6.65 -19.12 18.46
CA SER A 81 -5.65 -18.31 17.75
C SER A 81 -6.17 -16.90 17.45
N GLN A 82 -5.29 -15.91 17.49
CA GLN A 82 -5.60 -14.57 17.02
C GLN A 82 -5.70 -14.53 15.48
N LYS A 83 -6.62 -13.71 14.97
CA LYS A 83 -6.78 -13.44 13.52
C LYS A 83 -5.65 -12.56 12.98
N ASP A 84 -5.15 -11.63 13.80
CA ASP A 84 -4.02 -10.76 13.47
C ASP A 84 -3.02 -10.78 14.63
N ASP A 85 -1.79 -11.21 14.33
CA ASP A 85 -0.70 -11.31 15.29
C ASP A 85 -0.16 -9.94 15.78
N ASN A 86 -0.52 -8.84 15.12
CA ASN A 86 -0.10 -7.49 15.48
C ASN A 86 -0.93 -6.89 16.63
N VAL A 87 -2.08 -7.46 16.94
CA VAL A 87 -2.93 -6.98 18.03
C VAL A 87 -2.32 -7.33 19.38
N LEU A 88 -1.87 -6.30 20.13
CA LEU A 88 -1.22 -6.48 21.41
C LEU A 88 -2.18 -6.88 22.54
N ILE A 89 -3.39 -6.31 22.54
CA ILE A 89 -4.44 -6.57 23.53
C ILE A 89 -5.68 -7.09 22.79
N PRO A 90 -5.75 -8.39 22.49
CA PRO A 90 -6.86 -8.97 21.75
C PRO A 90 -8.14 -9.02 22.59
N THR A 91 -9.24 -8.84 21.92
CA THR A 91 -10.62 -9.04 22.37
C THR A 91 -11.20 -10.32 21.77
N PHE A 92 -12.42 -10.69 22.12
CA PHE A 92 -13.06 -11.86 21.51
C PHE A 92 -13.34 -11.68 19.99
N SER A 93 -13.40 -10.45 19.48
CA SER A 93 -13.52 -10.19 18.04
C SER A 93 -12.22 -10.48 17.27
N ASP A 94 -11.08 -10.45 17.95
CA ASP A 94 -9.75 -10.60 17.36
C ASP A 94 -9.27 -12.06 17.35
N ILE A 95 -10.04 -12.98 17.90
CA ILE A 95 -9.74 -14.41 17.90
C ILE A 95 -10.72 -15.19 17.01
N TYR A 96 -10.36 -16.40 16.62
CA TYR A 96 -11.24 -17.27 15.89
C TYR A 96 -12.32 -17.85 16.82
N ASN A 97 -13.51 -18.12 16.27
CA ASN A 97 -14.62 -18.67 17.04
C ASN A 97 -14.43 -20.16 17.39
N MET A 98 -13.68 -20.88 16.57
CA MET A 98 -13.31 -22.26 16.83
C MET A 98 -11.93 -22.31 17.49
N GLY A 99 -11.84 -23.06 18.58
CA GLY A 99 -10.60 -23.27 19.32
C GLY A 99 -10.52 -24.68 19.89
N CYS A 100 -9.68 -24.83 20.89
CA CYS A 100 -9.49 -26.11 21.56
C CYS A 100 -9.61 -25.93 23.10
N ILE A 101 -10.30 -26.87 23.74
CA ILE A 101 -10.20 -27.02 25.20
C ILE A 101 -8.90 -27.74 25.50
N VAL A 102 -8.10 -27.16 26.37
CA VAL A 102 -6.81 -27.72 26.76
C VAL A 102 -6.73 -27.95 28.27
N LYS A 103 -5.99 -28.97 28.65
CA LYS A 103 -5.69 -29.27 30.05
C LYS A 103 -4.24 -28.89 30.38
N VAL A 104 -4.06 -28.04 31.35
CA VAL A 104 -2.72 -27.65 31.82
C VAL A 104 -2.04 -28.81 32.55
N LYS A 105 -0.90 -29.26 31.98
CA LYS A 105 -0.06 -30.33 32.55
C LYS A 105 1.01 -29.79 33.47
N GLN A 106 1.71 -28.73 33.03
CA GLN A 106 2.82 -28.16 33.78
C GLN A 106 2.91 -26.65 33.53
N MET A 107 3.38 -25.94 34.53
CA MET A 107 3.61 -24.48 34.48
C MET A 107 5.01 -24.20 35.00
N LEU A 108 5.78 -23.40 34.27
CA LEU A 108 7.13 -22.95 34.65
C LEU A 108 7.20 -21.43 34.55
N LYS A 109 7.64 -20.76 35.65
CA LYS A 109 7.92 -19.34 35.60
C LYS A 109 9.28 -19.11 34.90
N ILE A 110 9.29 -18.19 33.93
CA ILE A 110 10.48 -17.74 33.21
C ILE A 110 10.92 -16.39 33.78
N ASN A 111 12.13 -15.94 33.46
CA ASN A 111 12.63 -14.62 33.85
C ASN A 111 11.71 -13.49 33.39
N GLY A 112 11.22 -12.69 34.35
CA GLY A 112 10.16 -11.68 34.16
C GLY A 112 8.78 -12.22 34.55
N ASP A 113 7.73 -11.52 34.15
CA ASP A 113 6.33 -11.92 34.47
C ASP A 113 5.76 -12.99 33.52
N ALA A 114 6.57 -13.54 32.61
CA ALA A 114 6.12 -14.53 31.65
C ALA A 114 6.10 -15.94 32.23
N VAL A 115 5.09 -16.73 31.87
CA VAL A 115 4.88 -18.10 32.32
C VAL A 115 4.84 -19.03 31.11
N ARG A 116 5.70 -20.06 31.11
CA ARG A 116 5.63 -21.16 30.12
C ARG A 116 4.70 -22.22 30.62
N VAL A 117 3.74 -22.60 29.76
CA VAL A 117 2.78 -23.64 30.09
C VAL A 117 2.90 -24.78 29.10
N LEU A 118 2.82 -26.01 29.63
CA LEU A 118 2.66 -27.23 28.86
C LEU A 118 1.19 -27.64 28.93
N VAL A 119 0.53 -27.74 27.81
CA VAL A 119 -0.88 -28.11 27.72
C VAL A 119 -1.08 -29.30 26.84
N SER A 120 -2.17 -30.03 27.08
CA SER A 120 -2.66 -31.11 26.23
C SER A 120 -4.03 -30.72 25.68
N GLY A 121 -4.19 -30.71 24.36
CA GLY A 121 -5.49 -30.57 23.71
C GLY A 121 -6.44 -31.71 24.12
N VAL A 122 -7.70 -31.38 24.42
CA VAL A 122 -8.72 -32.32 24.84
C VAL A 122 -9.74 -32.52 23.73
N CYS A 123 -10.44 -31.47 23.35
CA CYS A 123 -11.42 -31.52 22.28
C CYS A 123 -11.54 -30.15 21.58
N ARG A 124 -12.12 -30.13 20.40
CA ARG A 124 -12.53 -28.91 19.72
C ARG A 124 -13.67 -28.27 20.48
N ALA A 125 -13.72 -26.94 20.43
CA ALA A 125 -14.82 -26.20 21.02
C ALA A 125 -15.10 -24.93 20.23
N LYS A 126 -16.38 -24.61 20.07
CA LYS A 126 -16.86 -23.41 19.41
C LYS A 126 -17.32 -22.40 20.46
N LEU A 127 -16.87 -21.15 20.36
CA LEU A 127 -17.28 -20.06 21.21
C LEU A 127 -18.82 -19.88 21.12
N SER A 128 -19.50 -19.96 22.28
CA SER A 128 -20.94 -19.74 22.40
C SER A 128 -21.22 -18.33 22.85
N ARG A 129 -20.79 -17.98 24.06
CA ARG A 129 -21.08 -16.68 24.68
C ARG A 129 -19.89 -16.13 25.43
N VAL A 130 -19.66 -14.84 25.34
CA VAL A 130 -18.67 -14.11 26.15
C VAL A 130 -19.24 -13.86 27.55
N VAL A 131 -18.53 -14.28 28.57
CA VAL A 131 -18.92 -14.13 29.97
C VAL A 131 -18.22 -12.91 30.59
N SER A 132 -16.93 -12.74 30.34
CA SER A 132 -16.13 -11.62 30.86
C SER A 132 -14.94 -11.34 29.93
N GLU A 133 -14.59 -10.07 29.77
CA GLU A 133 -13.46 -9.62 28.95
C GLU A 133 -12.53 -8.63 29.65
N ASP A 134 -12.98 -7.96 30.70
CA ASP A 134 -12.27 -6.81 31.33
C ASP A 134 -11.09 -7.25 32.18
N VAL A 135 -11.32 -8.09 33.17
CA VAL A 135 -10.30 -8.53 34.15
C VAL A 135 -9.55 -9.76 33.69
N LEU A 136 -10.29 -10.72 33.15
CA LEU A 136 -9.79 -11.92 32.47
C LEU A 136 -10.79 -12.34 31.40
N MET A 137 -10.32 -12.94 30.34
CA MET A 137 -11.21 -13.47 29.31
C MET A 137 -11.82 -14.79 29.78
N SER A 138 -13.16 -14.89 29.77
CA SER A 138 -13.90 -16.13 30.03
C SER A 138 -15.12 -16.20 29.16
N CYS A 139 -15.44 -17.40 28.71
CA CYS A 139 -16.51 -17.67 27.77
C CYS A 139 -17.18 -19.00 28.05
N THR A 140 -18.41 -19.19 27.59
CA THR A 140 -19.01 -20.49 27.40
C THR A 140 -18.70 -20.99 26.00
N VAL A 141 -18.53 -22.29 25.86
CA VAL A 141 -18.19 -22.92 24.58
C VAL A 141 -19.06 -24.17 24.38
N PHE A 142 -19.35 -24.47 23.13
CA PHE A 142 -19.90 -25.77 22.75
C PHE A 142 -18.72 -26.73 22.59
N GLU A 143 -18.66 -27.73 23.45
CA GLU A 143 -17.68 -28.82 23.35
C GLU A 143 -18.03 -29.72 22.18
N LEU A 144 -17.07 -30.04 21.34
CA LEU A 144 -17.22 -30.96 20.22
C LEU A 144 -16.27 -32.13 20.40
N PRO A 145 -16.58 -33.02 21.36
CA PRO A 145 -15.81 -34.25 21.56
C PRO A 145 -16.04 -35.18 20.36
N GLU A 146 -14.96 -35.68 19.83
CA GLU A 146 -15.03 -36.61 18.70
C GLU A 146 -14.22 -37.85 19.03
N GLU A 147 -14.94 -38.98 19.18
CA GLU A 147 -14.34 -40.30 19.28
C GLU A 147 -14.59 -41.05 17.98
N VAL A 148 -13.53 -41.28 17.21
CA VAL A 148 -13.57 -42.03 15.98
C VAL A 148 -13.08 -43.46 16.26
N ASP A 149 -14.00 -44.44 16.23
CA ASP A 149 -13.63 -45.82 16.38
C ASP A 149 -13.03 -46.37 15.07
N PRO A 150 -11.78 -46.87 15.08
CA PRO A 150 -11.12 -47.39 13.86
C PRO A 150 -11.90 -48.51 13.16
N ASP A 151 -12.69 -49.28 13.92
CA ASP A 151 -13.45 -50.43 13.39
C ASP A 151 -14.74 -49.99 12.68
N VAL A 152 -15.26 -48.81 13.00
CA VAL A 152 -16.54 -48.27 12.45
C VAL A 152 -16.32 -47.45 11.17
N LEU A 153 -15.08 -47.08 10.83
CA LEU A 153 -14.76 -46.30 9.63
C LEU A 153 -15.25 -47.00 8.36
N ASN A 154 -15.91 -46.24 7.48
CA ASN A 154 -16.32 -46.71 6.17
C ASN A 154 -15.12 -46.93 5.22
N VAL A 155 -15.35 -47.51 4.05
CA VAL A 155 -14.29 -47.85 3.08
C VAL A 155 -13.64 -46.58 2.52
N GLU A 156 -14.40 -45.51 2.35
CA GLU A 156 -13.95 -44.23 1.80
C GLU A 156 -13.06 -43.48 2.81
N GLU A 157 -13.45 -43.42 4.06
CA GLU A 157 -12.65 -42.83 5.15
C GLU A 157 -11.33 -43.57 5.34
N LYS A 158 -11.33 -44.88 5.31
CA LYS A 158 -10.11 -45.70 5.36
C LYS A 158 -9.19 -45.41 4.17
N ALA A 159 -9.76 -45.20 2.99
CA ALA A 159 -9.00 -44.85 1.79
C ALA A 159 -8.36 -43.46 1.91
N HIS A 160 -9.13 -42.42 2.33
CA HIS A 160 -8.62 -41.08 2.55
C HIS A 160 -7.54 -41.06 3.62
N LEU A 161 -7.72 -41.74 4.73
CA LEU A 161 -6.73 -41.82 5.81
C LEU A 161 -5.42 -42.44 5.32
N ARG A 162 -5.51 -43.50 4.52
CA ARG A 162 -4.33 -44.12 3.91
C ARG A 162 -3.61 -43.19 2.94
N ILE A 163 -4.36 -42.53 2.07
CA ILE A 163 -3.81 -41.54 1.12
C ILE A 163 -3.16 -40.38 1.88
N LEU A 164 -3.79 -39.89 2.95
CA LEU A 164 -3.25 -38.82 3.79
C LEU A 164 -1.91 -39.23 4.41
N THR A 165 -1.83 -40.44 4.94
CA THR A 165 -0.60 -40.97 5.52
C THR A 165 0.52 -41.11 4.49
N GLU A 166 0.22 -41.60 3.29
CA GLU A 166 1.16 -41.71 2.18
C GLU A 166 1.66 -40.30 1.75
N LYS A 167 0.74 -39.33 1.66
CA LYS A 167 1.05 -37.94 1.32
C LYS A 167 1.87 -37.25 2.42
N PHE A 168 1.60 -37.51 3.68
CA PHE A 168 2.42 -36.95 4.77
C PHE A 168 3.87 -37.47 4.72
N ILE A 169 4.06 -38.78 4.43
CA ILE A 169 5.40 -39.34 4.22
C ILE A 169 6.10 -38.70 3.02
N GLU A 170 5.37 -38.45 1.91
CA GLU A 170 5.90 -37.74 0.73
C GLU A 170 6.33 -36.31 1.09
N TYR A 171 5.51 -35.58 1.83
CA TYR A 171 5.86 -34.24 2.32
C TYR A 171 7.09 -34.27 3.21
N ALA A 172 7.16 -35.21 4.16
CA ALA A 172 8.27 -35.36 5.07
C ALA A 172 9.60 -35.64 4.35
N ALA A 173 9.57 -36.42 3.26
CA ALA A 173 10.74 -36.67 2.42
C ALA A 173 11.22 -35.43 1.62
N LEU A 174 10.36 -34.47 1.40
CA LEU A 174 10.68 -33.23 0.71
C LEU A 174 11.10 -32.12 1.69
N SER A 175 10.56 -32.11 2.90
CA SER A 175 10.79 -31.10 3.92
C SER A 175 12.00 -31.45 4.79
N GLU A 176 13.01 -30.58 4.83
CA GLU A 176 14.18 -30.73 5.71
C GLU A 176 13.87 -30.37 7.18
N ARG A 177 12.64 -30.00 7.49
CA ARG A 177 12.23 -29.50 8.82
C ARG A 177 11.67 -30.57 9.74
N LEU A 178 11.30 -31.73 9.21
CA LEU A 178 10.79 -32.86 9.99
C LEU A 178 11.91 -33.88 10.22
N ASN A 179 12.06 -34.30 11.47
CA ASN A 179 13.01 -35.36 11.84
C ASN A 179 12.30 -36.73 11.85
N GLU A 180 13.08 -37.80 11.67
CA GLU A 180 12.55 -39.18 11.63
C GLU A 180 11.78 -39.56 12.89
N GLU A 181 12.20 -39.08 14.05
CA GLU A 181 11.57 -39.36 15.34
C GLU A 181 10.14 -38.78 15.45
N SER A 182 9.93 -37.56 14.90
CA SER A 182 8.61 -36.93 14.84
C SER A 182 7.69 -37.67 13.88
N ILE A 183 8.19 -38.13 12.73
CA ILE A 183 7.44 -38.86 11.73
C ILE A 183 6.97 -40.20 12.32
N ASP A 184 7.87 -40.97 12.93
CA ASP A 184 7.58 -42.27 13.54
C ASP A 184 6.55 -42.13 14.67
N LYS A 185 6.65 -41.07 15.47
CA LYS A 185 5.70 -40.75 16.53
C LYS A 185 4.29 -40.52 15.99
N VAL A 186 4.16 -39.75 14.92
CA VAL A 186 2.86 -39.47 14.30
C VAL A 186 2.28 -40.73 13.69
N LEU A 187 3.09 -41.51 12.96
CA LEU A 187 2.64 -42.73 12.29
C LEU A 187 2.33 -43.88 13.25
N SER A 188 2.81 -43.86 14.49
CA SER A 188 2.49 -44.84 15.52
C SER A 188 1.15 -44.62 16.20
N GLU A 189 0.45 -43.52 15.90
CA GLU A 189 -0.87 -43.23 16.46
C GLU A 189 -1.95 -44.17 15.88
N THR A 190 -2.70 -44.79 16.76
CA THR A 190 -3.73 -45.76 16.37
C THR A 190 -5.12 -45.15 16.24
N ASN A 191 -5.37 -44.03 16.93
CA ASN A 191 -6.67 -43.36 16.85
C ASN A 191 -6.71 -42.48 15.58
N PRO A 192 -7.68 -42.69 14.65
CA PRO A 192 -7.74 -41.96 13.39
C PRO A 192 -7.85 -40.43 13.55
N SER A 193 -8.67 -39.98 14.51
CA SER A 193 -8.83 -38.52 14.76
C SER A 193 -7.54 -37.93 15.30
N ALA A 194 -6.87 -38.59 16.23
CA ALA A 194 -5.58 -38.17 16.78
C ALA A 194 -4.48 -38.20 15.72
N LEU A 195 -4.45 -39.18 14.83
CA LEU A 195 -3.49 -39.19 13.72
C LEU A 195 -3.64 -38.01 12.79
N VAL A 196 -4.84 -37.63 12.40
CA VAL A 196 -5.13 -36.48 11.54
C VAL A 196 -4.71 -35.18 12.23
N ASP A 197 -5.01 -35.02 13.51
CA ASP A 197 -4.64 -33.83 14.28
C ASP A 197 -3.13 -33.74 14.53
N ASN A 198 -2.45 -34.87 14.76
CA ASN A 198 -0.98 -34.90 14.88
C ASN A 198 -0.30 -34.57 13.55
N ILE A 199 -0.80 -35.05 12.40
CA ILE A 199 -0.31 -34.65 11.08
C ILE A 199 -0.46 -33.13 10.91
N ALA A 200 -1.64 -32.57 11.19
CA ALA A 200 -1.91 -31.14 11.06
C ALA A 200 -1.00 -30.27 11.95
N ASN A 201 -0.65 -30.78 13.14
CA ASN A 201 0.26 -30.09 14.05
C ASN A 201 1.69 -30.03 13.54
N GLU A 202 2.20 -31.14 12.99
CA GLU A 202 3.57 -31.26 12.50
C GLU A 202 3.82 -30.49 11.20
N LEU A 203 2.79 -30.22 10.40
CA LEU A 203 2.90 -29.42 9.19
C LEU A 203 3.25 -27.95 9.53
N VAL A 204 4.19 -27.38 8.78
CA VAL A 204 4.59 -25.97 8.90
C VAL A 204 3.66 -25.11 8.06
N LEU A 205 2.50 -24.79 8.60
CA LEU A 205 1.43 -24.06 7.92
C LEU A 205 1.19 -22.67 8.53
N PRO A 206 0.76 -21.70 7.72
CA PRO A 206 0.19 -20.45 8.23
C PRO A 206 -1.01 -20.72 9.15
N ILE A 207 -1.23 -19.85 10.14
CA ILE A 207 -2.32 -19.99 11.12
C ILE A 207 -3.67 -20.15 10.43
N ALA A 208 -3.94 -19.39 9.37
CA ALA A 208 -5.18 -19.48 8.63
C ALA A 208 -5.45 -20.89 8.05
N LYS A 209 -4.42 -21.60 7.53
CA LYS A 209 -4.56 -22.98 7.08
C LYS A 209 -4.76 -23.94 8.25
N LYS A 210 -4.03 -23.78 9.36
CA LYS A 210 -4.25 -24.58 10.58
C LYS A 210 -5.63 -24.36 11.15
N GLN A 211 -6.14 -23.15 11.12
CA GLN A 211 -7.47 -22.81 11.58
C GLN A 211 -8.57 -23.48 10.72
N ARG A 212 -8.42 -23.47 9.39
CA ARG A 212 -9.34 -24.21 8.50
C ARG A 212 -9.43 -25.69 8.84
N ILE A 213 -8.30 -26.34 9.19
CA ILE A 213 -8.29 -27.73 9.61
C ILE A 213 -8.99 -27.90 10.97
N LEU A 214 -8.80 -26.95 11.90
CA LEU A 214 -9.44 -26.98 13.21
C LEU A 214 -10.97 -26.80 13.11
N GLU A 215 -11.43 -25.96 12.20
CA GLU A 215 -12.85 -25.67 11.93
C GLU A 215 -13.55 -26.77 11.14
N ALA A 216 -12.81 -27.62 10.45
CA ALA A 216 -13.39 -28.71 9.67
C ALA A 216 -13.97 -29.81 10.57
N THR A 217 -15.29 -29.79 10.70
CA THR A 217 -16.11 -30.79 11.36
C THR A 217 -17.23 -31.21 10.40
N PRO A 218 -17.59 -32.51 10.27
CA PRO A 218 -17.12 -33.72 10.95
C PRO A 218 -15.78 -34.28 10.43
N PHE A 219 -15.37 -35.42 10.96
CA PHE A 219 -14.10 -36.08 10.70
C PHE A 219 -13.78 -36.28 9.21
N VAL A 220 -14.76 -36.66 8.39
CA VAL A 220 -14.60 -36.86 6.94
C VAL A 220 -14.17 -35.55 6.27
N HIS A 221 -14.88 -34.48 6.56
CA HIS A 221 -14.55 -33.15 6.00
C HIS A 221 -13.15 -32.69 6.41
N ARG A 222 -12.72 -32.99 7.65
CA ARG A 222 -11.35 -32.64 8.10
C ARG A 222 -10.30 -33.46 7.35
N LEU A 223 -10.55 -34.74 7.05
CA LEU A 223 -9.67 -35.54 6.20
C LEU A 223 -9.50 -34.95 4.81
N GLU A 224 -10.59 -34.52 4.18
CA GLU A 224 -10.57 -33.90 2.86
C GLU A 224 -9.79 -32.58 2.86
N VAL A 225 -10.09 -31.68 3.82
CA VAL A 225 -9.41 -30.40 3.95
C VAL A 225 -7.92 -30.60 4.20
N LEU A 226 -7.53 -31.50 5.08
CA LEU A 226 -6.13 -31.76 5.36
C LEU A 226 -5.42 -32.40 4.17
N LEU A 227 -6.06 -33.31 3.46
CA LEU A 227 -5.51 -33.96 2.27
C LEU A 227 -5.24 -32.94 1.17
N ALA A 228 -6.17 -31.99 0.95
CA ALA A 228 -5.99 -30.90 -0.01
C ALA A 228 -4.80 -30.00 0.36
N ILE A 229 -4.71 -29.61 1.66
CA ILE A 229 -3.62 -28.77 2.15
C ILE A 229 -2.27 -29.50 2.04
N VAL A 230 -2.18 -30.75 2.42
CA VAL A 230 -0.92 -31.54 2.32
C VAL A 230 -0.49 -31.67 0.86
N SER A 231 -1.44 -31.88 -0.06
CA SER A 231 -1.13 -31.96 -1.48
C SER A 231 -0.57 -30.66 -2.04
N GLU A 232 -1.14 -29.52 -1.67
CA GLU A 232 -0.63 -28.19 -2.02
C GLU A 232 0.77 -27.96 -1.45
N GLU A 233 1.01 -28.32 -0.18
CA GLU A 233 2.32 -28.13 0.47
C GLU A 233 3.41 -29.03 -0.14
N ILE A 234 3.06 -30.22 -0.65
CA ILE A 234 3.98 -31.08 -1.39
C ILE A 234 4.46 -30.39 -2.68
N GLU A 235 3.54 -29.76 -3.42
CA GLU A 235 3.90 -29.03 -4.64
C GLU A 235 4.83 -27.84 -4.33
N ILE A 236 4.52 -27.10 -3.27
CA ILE A 236 5.36 -25.99 -2.81
C ILE A 236 6.74 -26.50 -2.39
N ALA A 237 6.82 -27.52 -1.56
CA ALA A 237 8.07 -28.10 -1.07
C ALA A 237 8.93 -28.67 -2.21
N ALA A 238 8.32 -29.27 -3.23
CA ALA A 238 9.03 -29.74 -4.43
C ALA A 238 9.67 -28.60 -5.22
N VAL A 239 8.95 -27.48 -5.38
CA VAL A 239 9.47 -26.27 -6.03
C VAL A 239 10.60 -25.63 -5.19
N GLU A 240 10.43 -25.52 -3.88
CA GLU A 240 11.46 -25.01 -2.97
C GLU A 240 12.74 -25.85 -3.04
N LYS A 241 12.62 -27.17 -3.04
CA LYS A 241 13.76 -28.09 -3.14
C LYS A 241 14.49 -27.95 -4.49
N GLU A 242 13.75 -27.76 -5.58
CA GLU A 242 14.36 -27.54 -6.90
C GLU A 242 15.06 -26.17 -6.98
N LEU A 243 14.45 -25.13 -6.41
CA LEU A 243 15.08 -23.81 -6.31
C LEU A 243 16.34 -23.85 -5.45
N ALA A 244 16.29 -24.49 -4.30
CA ALA A 244 17.46 -24.68 -3.43
C ALA A 244 18.58 -25.45 -4.13
N ARG A 245 18.25 -26.51 -4.89
CA ARG A 245 19.21 -27.23 -5.72
C ARG A 245 19.85 -26.34 -6.77
N LYS A 246 19.05 -25.53 -7.51
CA LYS A 246 19.55 -24.59 -8.51
C LYS A 246 20.43 -23.50 -7.90
N VAL A 247 20.06 -22.99 -6.74
CA VAL A 247 20.88 -22.03 -5.97
C VAL A 247 22.20 -22.70 -5.55
N LYS A 248 22.15 -23.92 -5.01
CA LYS A 248 23.34 -24.67 -4.60
C LYS A 248 24.26 -24.95 -5.79
N GLU A 249 23.74 -25.43 -6.92
CA GLU A 249 24.50 -25.62 -8.14
C GLU A 249 25.14 -24.33 -8.66
N ASN A 250 24.44 -23.19 -8.58
CA ASN A 250 25.00 -21.88 -8.92
C ASN A 250 26.08 -21.43 -7.92
N VAL A 251 25.88 -21.69 -6.63
CA VAL A 251 26.87 -21.39 -5.59
C VAL A 251 28.11 -22.28 -5.76
N ASP A 252 27.93 -23.60 -5.99
CA ASP A 252 29.02 -24.54 -6.23
C ASP A 252 29.78 -24.19 -7.52
N LYS A 253 29.07 -23.74 -8.57
CA LYS A 253 29.69 -23.24 -9.81
C LYS A 253 30.47 -21.96 -9.57
N ASN A 254 29.90 -21.01 -8.82
CA ASN A 254 30.58 -19.78 -8.44
C ASN A 254 31.76 -20.04 -7.50
N GLN A 255 31.66 -20.99 -6.57
CA GLN A 255 32.80 -21.41 -5.73
C GLN A 255 33.87 -22.09 -6.56
N LYS A 256 33.51 -22.92 -7.53
CA LYS A 256 34.47 -23.57 -8.43
C LYS A 256 35.14 -22.55 -9.34
N ASP A 257 34.39 -21.59 -9.87
CA ASP A 257 34.93 -20.46 -10.64
C ASP A 257 35.76 -19.53 -9.74
N TYR A 258 35.37 -19.34 -8.48
CA TYR A 258 36.17 -18.61 -7.50
C TYR A 258 37.45 -19.37 -7.18
N PHE A 259 37.40 -20.71 -6.96
CA PHE A 259 38.57 -21.54 -6.66
C PHE A 259 39.52 -21.63 -7.87
N LEU A 260 38.99 -21.66 -9.08
CA LEU A 260 39.77 -21.59 -10.32
C LEU A 260 40.38 -20.21 -10.51
N LYS A 261 39.65 -19.14 -10.19
CA LYS A 261 40.19 -17.77 -10.18
C LYS A 261 41.24 -17.59 -9.10
N GLU A 262 41.03 -18.15 -7.90
CA GLU A 262 41.98 -18.11 -6.81
C GLU A 262 43.25 -18.91 -7.13
N ARG A 263 43.10 -20.05 -7.80
CA ARG A 263 44.24 -20.86 -8.30
C ARG A 263 44.96 -20.17 -9.46
N MET A 264 44.24 -19.52 -10.36
CA MET A 264 44.81 -18.61 -11.35
C MET A 264 45.55 -17.45 -10.69
N LYS A 265 45.01 -16.92 -9.61
CA LYS A 265 45.57 -15.81 -8.83
C LYS A 265 46.87 -16.20 -8.12
N VAL A 266 46.90 -17.39 -7.49
CA VAL A 266 48.12 -17.96 -6.91
C VAL A 266 49.18 -18.22 -7.98
N ILE A 267 48.79 -18.67 -9.16
CA ILE A 267 49.72 -18.84 -10.31
C ILE A 267 50.17 -17.49 -10.87
N GLN A 268 49.30 -16.47 -10.83
CA GLN A 268 49.62 -15.08 -11.19
C GLN A 268 50.53 -14.43 -10.14
N GLU A 269 50.26 -14.71 -8.82
CA GLU A 269 51.16 -14.28 -7.71
C GLU A 269 52.58 -14.88 -7.81
N GLU A 270 52.72 -16.13 -8.25
CA GLU A 270 54.05 -16.74 -8.55
C GLU A 270 54.69 -16.19 -9.86
N LEU A 271 53.90 -15.54 -10.73
CA LEU A 271 54.35 -14.99 -12.02
C LEU A 271 54.56 -13.47 -12.03
N GLY A 272 54.42 -12.74 -10.89
CA GLY A 272 54.79 -11.33 -10.80
C GLY A 272 53.60 -10.34 -10.56
N GLU A 273 52.63 -10.65 -9.70
CA GLU A 273 51.49 -9.74 -9.39
C GLU A 273 51.90 -8.46 -8.65
N GLU A 274 53.10 -8.33 -8.11
CA GLU A 274 53.60 -7.04 -7.62
C GLU A 274 53.74 -6.00 -8.73
N GLU A 275 54.07 -6.43 -9.97
CA GLU A 275 54.11 -5.55 -11.15
C GLU A 275 52.72 -5.04 -11.52
N ASN A 276 51.64 -5.85 -11.45
CA ASN A 276 50.29 -5.45 -11.80
C ASN A 276 49.71 -4.40 -10.84
N ALA A 277 49.99 -4.52 -9.52
CA ALA A 277 49.52 -3.53 -8.53
C ALA A 277 50.23 -2.17 -8.67
N ILE A 278 51.49 -2.19 -9.11
CA ILE A 278 52.25 -0.98 -9.37
C ILE A 278 51.76 -0.34 -10.67
N GLU A 279 51.56 -1.13 -11.73
CA GLU A 279 50.98 -0.63 -12.99
C GLU A 279 49.62 -0.01 -12.82
N GLU A 280 48.72 -0.66 -12.04
CA GLU A 280 47.40 -0.18 -11.71
C GLU A 280 47.47 1.16 -10.92
N ALA A 281 48.36 1.23 -9.94
CA ALA A 281 48.61 2.44 -9.18
C ALA A 281 49.12 3.59 -10.04
N ASP A 282 50.04 3.29 -11.00
CA ASP A 282 50.57 4.29 -11.93
C ASP A 282 49.51 4.76 -12.93
N GLU A 283 48.61 3.90 -13.36
CA GLU A 283 47.43 4.33 -14.14
C GLU A 283 46.53 5.26 -13.35
N TRP A 284 46.25 4.93 -12.08
CA TRP A 284 45.43 5.79 -11.22
C TRP A 284 46.09 7.13 -10.96
N LEU A 285 47.41 7.16 -10.76
CA LEU A 285 48.14 8.43 -10.59
C LEU A 285 48.07 9.30 -11.86
N LYS A 286 48.20 8.74 -13.04
CA LYS A 286 48.01 9.46 -14.30
C LYS A 286 46.60 10.04 -14.43
N LYS A 287 45.58 9.24 -14.16
CA LYS A 287 44.18 9.70 -14.18
C LYS A 287 43.90 10.76 -13.14
N LEU A 288 44.53 10.66 -11.96
CA LEU A 288 44.39 11.64 -10.88
C LEU A 288 45.02 12.99 -11.28
N ASP A 289 46.18 12.98 -11.95
CA ASP A 289 46.79 14.20 -12.45
C ASP A 289 45.92 14.95 -13.47
N GLU A 290 45.11 14.19 -14.27
CA GLU A 290 44.17 14.77 -15.22
C GLU A 290 42.99 15.44 -14.56
N LEU A 291 42.57 15.00 -13.36
CA LEU A 291 41.39 15.45 -12.66
C LEU A 291 41.53 16.82 -11.98
N LYS A 292 42.76 17.33 -11.76
CA LYS A 292 43.07 18.62 -11.14
C LYS A 292 42.28 18.83 -9.86
N LEU A 293 42.27 17.86 -8.93
CA LEU A 293 41.57 17.92 -7.67
C LEU A 293 42.14 19.00 -6.73
N ASP A 294 41.36 19.37 -5.72
CA ASP A 294 41.87 20.21 -4.62
C ASP A 294 43.09 19.52 -3.98
N GLU A 295 44.12 20.31 -3.63
CA GLU A 295 45.41 19.85 -3.12
C GLU A 295 45.25 18.91 -1.89
N LYS A 296 44.26 19.18 -1.02
CA LYS A 296 43.98 18.34 0.15
C LYS A 296 43.39 16.97 -0.24
N ILE A 297 42.49 16.97 -1.22
CA ILE A 297 41.86 15.76 -1.73
C ILE A 297 42.90 14.91 -2.47
N ASP A 298 43.67 15.52 -3.37
CA ASP A 298 44.72 14.88 -4.13
C ASP A 298 45.75 14.21 -3.21
N ALA A 299 46.25 14.94 -2.20
CA ALA A 299 47.19 14.38 -1.20
C ALA A 299 46.62 13.17 -0.44
N LYS A 300 45.30 13.20 -0.11
CA LYS A 300 44.62 12.09 0.60
C LYS A 300 44.53 10.87 -0.30
N VAL A 301 44.12 11.03 -1.56
CA VAL A 301 43.98 9.95 -2.51
C VAL A 301 45.35 9.32 -2.84
N ARG A 302 46.38 10.15 -3.10
CA ARG A 302 47.78 9.63 -3.33
C ARG A 302 48.31 8.85 -2.14
N LYS A 303 47.95 9.24 -0.93
CA LYS A 303 48.33 8.48 0.27
C LYS A 303 47.68 7.08 0.29
N GLU A 304 46.43 6.97 -0.11
CA GLU A 304 45.73 5.68 -0.18
C GLU A 304 46.27 4.83 -1.34
N ILE A 305 46.58 5.42 -2.52
CA ILE A 305 47.26 4.71 -3.62
C ILE A 305 48.62 4.17 -3.16
N LYS A 306 49.40 5.00 -2.45
CA LYS A 306 50.71 4.56 -1.91
C LYS A 306 50.52 3.49 -0.81
N ARG A 307 49.40 3.44 -0.13
CA ARG A 307 49.07 2.35 0.82
C ARG A 307 48.73 1.07 0.08
N PHE A 308 47.98 1.16 -0.99
CA PHE A 308 47.60 0.04 -1.86
C PHE A 308 48.82 -0.69 -2.40
N THR A 309 49.85 0.03 -2.92
CA THR A 309 51.09 -0.59 -3.46
C THR A 309 51.96 -1.31 -2.40
N LYS A 310 51.65 -1.12 -1.09
CA LYS A 310 52.38 -1.76 0.01
C LYS A 310 51.61 -2.94 0.63
N MET A 311 50.44 -3.22 0.10
CA MET A 311 49.53 -4.26 0.65
C MET A 311 49.52 -5.48 -0.26
N ALA A 312 49.28 -6.64 0.32
CA ALA A 312 49.05 -7.83 -0.46
C ALA A 312 47.84 -7.66 -1.36
N PRO A 313 47.93 -7.88 -2.68
CA PRO A 313 46.79 -7.68 -3.61
C PRO A 313 45.54 -8.48 -3.25
N SER A 314 45.71 -9.64 -2.61
CA SER A 314 44.62 -10.54 -2.20
C SER A 314 43.93 -10.13 -0.90
N SER A 315 44.37 -9.06 -0.24
CA SER A 315 43.76 -8.64 1.02
C SER A 315 42.39 -7.98 0.81
N ALA A 316 41.42 -8.23 1.72
CA ALA A 316 40.11 -7.57 1.69
C ALA A 316 40.24 -6.04 1.74
N GLU A 317 41.25 -5.53 2.41
CA GLU A 317 41.53 -4.09 2.52
C GLU A 317 42.01 -3.50 1.19
N SER A 318 42.79 -4.25 0.40
CA SER A 318 43.21 -3.87 -0.97
C SER A 318 41.98 -3.65 -1.87
N ALA A 319 41.00 -4.56 -1.83
CA ALA A 319 39.75 -4.43 -2.58
C ALA A 319 38.95 -3.18 -2.17
N VAL A 320 38.94 -2.82 -0.89
CA VAL A 320 38.25 -1.60 -0.39
C VAL A 320 38.97 -0.34 -0.90
N ILE A 321 40.31 -0.31 -0.87
CA ILE A 321 41.09 0.83 -1.38
C ILE A 321 40.93 0.95 -2.89
N ARG A 322 40.95 -0.16 -3.63
CA ARG A 322 40.70 -0.17 -5.08
C ARG A 322 39.36 0.48 -5.41
N ASN A 323 38.28 -0.02 -4.83
CA ASN A 323 36.93 0.53 -5.02
C ASN A 323 36.85 2.03 -4.65
N TYR A 324 37.56 2.45 -3.61
CA TYR A 324 37.63 3.84 -3.19
C TYR A 324 38.32 4.72 -4.23
N VAL A 325 39.51 4.34 -4.70
CA VAL A 325 40.30 5.09 -5.69
C VAL A 325 39.55 5.15 -7.01
N GLU A 326 39.03 4.02 -7.48
CA GLU A 326 38.22 3.95 -8.70
C GLU A 326 37.00 4.84 -8.63
N THR A 327 36.27 4.80 -7.51
CA THR A 327 35.09 5.67 -7.31
C THR A 327 35.47 7.14 -7.41
N ILE A 328 36.58 7.56 -6.84
CA ILE A 328 37.04 8.96 -6.90
C ILE A 328 37.47 9.35 -8.32
N ILE A 329 38.18 8.48 -9.02
CA ILE A 329 38.64 8.74 -10.40
C ILE A 329 37.46 8.81 -11.37
N GLU A 330 36.44 8.02 -11.16
CA GLU A 330 35.24 7.96 -12.01
C GLU A 330 34.26 9.13 -11.74
N LEU A 331 34.34 9.77 -10.58
CA LEU A 331 33.49 10.93 -10.26
C LEU A 331 33.73 12.10 -11.21
N PRO A 332 32.66 12.76 -11.68
CA PRO A 332 32.75 13.87 -12.62
C PRO A 332 33.06 15.20 -11.90
N TRP A 333 34.27 15.37 -11.37
CA TRP A 333 34.66 16.57 -10.61
C TRP A 333 34.45 17.87 -11.38
N ASP A 334 34.91 17.95 -12.63
CA ASP A 334 34.81 19.12 -13.49
C ASP A 334 33.98 18.90 -14.77
N LYS A 335 33.44 17.71 -14.95
CA LYS A 335 32.64 17.39 -16.12
C LYS A 335 31.20 17.87 -15.91
N ALA A 336 30.79 18.89 -16.66
CA ALA A 336 29.44 19.44 -16.62
C ALA A 336 28.73 19.31 -17.97
N SER A 337 27.46 18.98 -17.97
CA SER A 337 26.62 19.13 -19.17
C SER A 337 26.46 20.59 -19.54
N LYS A 338 26.36 20.87 -20.85
CA LYS A 338 26.16 22.25 -21.36
C LYS A 338 24.74 22.71 -21.01
N VAL A 339 24.62 23.45 -19.93
CA VAL A 339 23.36 24.05 -19.51
C VAL A 339 23.03 25.24 -20.39
N ASN A 340 21.86 25.21 -21.03
CA ASN A 340 21.32 26.33 -21.79
C ASN A 340 19.86 26.56 -21.35
N ILE A 341 19.71 27.53 -20.44
CA ILE A 341 18.36 27.91 -19.96
C ILE A 341 17.80 28.96 -20.92
N ASN A 342 17.04 28.50 -21.90
CA ASN A 342 16.23 29.31 -22.78
C ASN A 342 14.76 29.13 -22.44
N ILE A 343 14.14 30.17 -21.84
CA ILE A 343 12.76 30.10 -21.34
C ILE A 343 11.76 29.72 -22.44
N ALA A 344 11.90 30.31 -23.63
CA ALA A 344 11.02 30.01 -24.76
C ALA A 344 11.15 28.53 -25.23
N LYS A 345 12.37 27.96 -25.20
CA LYS A 345 12.60 26.56 -25.49
C LYS A 345 12.03 25.67 -24.38
N ALA A 346 12.17 26.08 -23.13
CA ALA A 346 11.64 25.37 -21.98
C ALA A 346 10.10 25.32 -22.03
N GLU A 347 9.44 26.44 -22.30
CA GLU A 347 8.01 26.54 -22.50
C GLU A 347 7.54 25.59 -23.61
N LYS A 348 8.19 25.63 -24.77
CA LYS A 348 7.87 24.75 -25.89
C LYS A 348 8.04 23.26 -25.53
N THR A 349 9.08 22.91 -24.78
CA THR A 349 9.33 21.53 -24.34
C THR A 349 8.24 21.07 -23.38
N LEU A 350 7.89 21.88 -22.39
CA LEU A 350 6.82 21.58 -21.43
C LEU A 350 5.46 21.47 -22.09
N GLU A 351 5.17 22.31 -23.10
CA GLU A 351 3.93 22.24 -23.89
C GLU A 351 3.86 21.00 -24.79
N GLN A 352 4.99 20.57 -25.32
CA GLN A 352 5.07 19.34 -26.14
C GLN A 352 4.95 18.08 -25.31
N ASP A 353 5.55 18.03 -24.14
CA ASP A 353 5.63 16.83 -23.31
C ASP A 353 4.42 16.67 -22.36
N HIS A 354 3.68 17.77 -22.07
CA HIS A 354 2.55 17.76 -21.13
C HIS A 354 1.35 18.53 -21.65
N TYR A 355 0.18 17.94 -21.52
CA TYR A 355 -1.10 18.61 -21.77
C TYR A 355 -1.65 19.19 -20.46
N GLY A 356 -2.21 20.40 -20.51
CA GLY A 356 -2.71 21.07 -19.31
C GLY A 356 -1.60 21.54 -18.37
N LEU A 357 -1.80 21.39 -17.06
CA LEU A 357 -0.84 21.77 -15.99
C LEU A 357 -0.33 23.22 -16.11
N LYS A 358 -1.22 24.17 -16.44
CA LYS A 358 -0.85 25.53 -16.77
C LYS A 358 -0.10 26.23 -15.63
N SER A 359 -0.66 26.19 -14.43
CA SER A 359 -0.04 26.78 -13.23
C SER A 359 1.32 26.16 -12.89
N VAL A 360 1.44 24.82 -13.06
CA VAL A 360 2.71 24.10 -12.81
C VAL A 360 3.77 24.54 -13.81
N LYS A 361 3.41 24.65 -15.09
CA LYS A 361 4.34 25.11 -16.15
C LYS A 361 4.79 26.54 -15.91
N GLU A 362 3.87 27.44 -15.58
CA GLU A 362 4.17 28.85 -15.27
C GLU A 362 5.16 28.94 -14.09
N ARG A 363 4.91 28.26 -12.99
CA ARG A 363 5.81 28.23 -11.84
C ARG A 363 7.18 27.65 -12.16
N VAL A 364 7.24 26.56 -12.93
CA VAL A 364 8.51 25.99 -13.39
C VAL A 364 9.28 26.99 -14.27
N LEU A 365 8.61 27.70 -15.16
CA LEU A 365 9.27 28.73 -16.01
C LEU A 365 9.75 29.92 -15.19
N GLU A 366 8.98 30.41 -14.22
CA GLU A 366 9.40 31.44 -13.26
C GLU A 366 10.68 31.01 -12.51
N TYR A 367 10.67 29.76 -11.99
CA TYR A 367 11.83 29.20 -11.29
C TYR A 367 13.07 29.11 -12.18
N LEU A 368 12.93 28.65 -13.42
CA LEU A 368 14.02 28.60 -14.39
C LEU A 368 14.52 30.02 -14.78
N ALA A 369 13.64 31.01 -14.84
CA ALA A 369 14.02 32.39 -15.08
C ALA A 369 14.86 32.97 -13.93
N VAL A 370 14.50 32.65 -12.68
CA VAL A 370 15.28 33.06 -11.50
C VAL A 370 16.67 32.42 -11.54
N ILE A 371 16.79 31.14 -11.82
CA ILE A 371 18.10 30.47 -11.95
C ILE A 371 18.94 31.10 -13.06
N HIS A 372 18.31 31.44 -14.18
CA HIS A 372 19.02 32.06 -15.30
C HIS A 372 19.57 33.43 -14.94
N LEU A 373 18.80 34.27 -14.26
CA LEU A 373 19.19 35.62 -13.85
C LEU A 373 20.22 35.63 -12.72
N SER A 374 20.06 34.72 -11.73
CA SER A 374 20.98 34.67 -10.58
C SER A 374 22.32 34.00 -10.89
N LYS A 375 22.52 33.49 -12.10
CA LYS A 375 23.71 32.72 -12.54
C LYS A 375 24.12 31.61 -11.56
N GLY A 376 23.17 31.07 -10.81
CA GLY A 376 23.41 29.98 -9.85
C GLY A 376 22.11 29.39 -9.31
N ILE A 377 22.21 28.17 -8.78
CA ILE A 377 21.08 27.53 -8.13
C ILE A 377 21.01 28.02 -6.68
N LYS A 378 20.44 29.22 -6.50
CA LYS A 378 20.22 29.83 -5.19
C LYS A 378 18.71 30.04 -5.03
N GLY A 379 18.03 29.09 -4.48
CA GLY A 379 16.59 29.21 -4.28
C GLY A 379 16.03 27.95 -3.60
N PRO A 380 14.77 28.01 -3.20
CA PRO A 380 14.10 26.84 -2.64
C PRO A 380 14.05 25.70 -3.66
N ILE A 381 13.97 24.47 -3.20
CA ILE A 381 13.92 23.28 -4.02
C ILE A 381 12.49 23.07 -4.52
N LEU A 382 12.31 22.82 -5.81
CA LEU A 382 10.99 22.52 -6.34
C LEU A 382 10.46 21.20 -5.78
N CYS A 383 9.29 21.26 -5.13
CA CYS A 383 8.55 20.11 -4.66
C CYS A 383 7.22 19.98 -5.40
N LEU A 384 7.09 18.97 -6.25
CA LEU A 384 5.87 18.69 -6.99
C LEU A 384 4.97 17.78 -6.16
N VAL A 385 3.86 18.30 -5.66
CA VAL A 385 2.95 17.58 -4.75
C VAL A 385 1.60 17.33 -5.40
N GLY A 386 1.08 16.12 -5.27
CA GLY A 386 -0.25 15.79 -5.81
C GLY A 386 -0.48 14.29 -5.96
N PRO A 387 -1.66 13.90 -6.41
CA PRO A 387 -2.04 12.51 -6.52
C PRO A 387 -1.10 11.68 -7.42
N PRO A 388 -1.06 10.36 -7.24
CA PRO A 388 -0.26 9.50 -8.10
C PRO A 388 -0.76 9.53 -9.55
N GLY A 389 0.16 9.45 -10.50
CA GLY A 389 -0.16 9.42 -11.93
C GLY A 389 -0.50 10.77 -12.57
N THR A 390 -0.25 11.89 -11.88
CA THR A 390 -0.44 13.25 -12.43
C THR A 390 0.76 13.78 -13.21
N GLY A 391 1.80 12.98 -13.40
CA GLY A 391 2.93 13.34 -14.25
C GLY A 391 4.09 14.05 -13.55
N LYS A 392 4.14 14.09 -12.22
CA LYS A 392 5.20 14.75 -11.44
C LYS A 392 6.62 14.39 -11.90
N THR A 393 6.90 13.10 -11.96
CA THR A 393 8.21 12.58 -12.42
C THR A 393 8.50 12.94 -13.89
N SER A 394 7.48 12.98 -14.75
CA SER A 394 7.67 13.37 -16.16
C SER A 394 7.91 14.85 -16.33
N VAL A 395 7.29 15.71 -15.50
CA VAL A 395 7.59 17.15 -15.47
C VAL A 395 9.05 17.39 -15.11
N ALA A 396 9.58 16.75 -14.06
CA ALA A 396 10.99 16.85 -13.69
C ALA A 396 11.91 16.40 -14.84
N ARG A 397 11.57 15.34 -15.56
CA ARG A 397 12.33 14.90 -16.75
C ARG A 397 12.29 15.93 -17.87
N SER A 398 11.15 16.59 -18.09
CA SER A 398 11.03 17.65 -19.10
C SER A 398 11.82 18.90 -18.71
N ILE A 399 11.94 19.22 -17.41
CA ILE A 399 12.82 20.27 -16.92
C ILE A 399 14.28 19.94 -17.23
N ALA A 400 14.71 18.70 -16.98
CA ALA A 400 16.07 18.26 -17.33
C ALA A 400 16.35 18.41 -18.83
N LYS A 401 15.44 17.94 -19.68
CA LYS A 401 15.51 18.05 -21.14
C LYS A 401 15.53 19.51 -21.60
N ALA A 402 14.74 20.37 -21.01
CA ALA A 402 14.65 21.78 -21.35
C ALA A 402 15.92 22.56 -20.98
N THR A 403 16.56 22.19 -19.88
CA THR A 403 17.79 22.82 -19.38
C THR A 403 19.07 22.18 -19.95
N GLY A 404 18.98 21.03 -20.62
CA GLY A 404 20.12 20.28 -21.13
C GLY A 404 20.91 19.57 -20.04
N ARG A 405 20.27 19.25 -18.90
CA ARG A 405 20.88 18.50 -17.80
C ARG A 405 20.60 17.02 -17.93
N GLU A 406 21.54 16.19 -17.51
CA GLU A 406 21.29 14.76 -17.34
C GLU A 406 20.25 14.55 -16.24
N PHE A 407 19.38 13.54 -16.40
CA PHE A 407 18.28 13.25 -15.48
C PHE A 407 18.57 12.05 -14.61
N ILE A 408 18.68 12.25 -13.33
CA ILE A 408 18.82 11.20 -12.31
C ILE A 408 17.52 11.09 -11.51
N ARG A 409 17.10 9.88 -11.22
CA ARG A 409 15.96 9.61 -10.34
C ARG A 409 16.35 8.67 -9.22
N MET A 410 16.13 9.09 -7.99
CA MET A 410 16.26 8.27 -6.80
C MET A 410 14.91 8.21 -6.08
N SER A 411 14.34 7.01 -5.93
CA SER A 411 13.16 6.82 -5.09
C SER A 411 13.58 6.76 -3.63
N LEU A 412 12.89 7.54 -2.82
CA LEU A 412 13.07 7.56 -1.36
C LEU A 412 12.05 6.68 -0.63
N GLY A 413 11.05 6.16 -1.36
CA GLY A 413 10.07 5.23 -0.80
C GLY A 413 10.73 3.94 -0.35
N GLY A 414 10.71 3.67 0.96
CA GLY A 414 11.32 2.49 1.57
C GLY A 414 12.74 2.68 2.07
N VAL A 415 13.36 3.85 1.87
CA VAL A 415 14.66 4.20 2.47
C VAL A 415 14.45 4.42 3.97
N ARG A 416 15.20 3.69 4.79
CA ARG A 416 15.13 3.74 6.25
C ARG A 416 16.48 4.00 6.91
N ASP A 417 17.57 3.72 6.20
CA ASP A 417 18.94 3.87 6.69
C ASP A 417 19.61 5.08 6.04
N GLU A 418 20.21 5.94 6.87
CA GLU A 418 21.01 7.08 6.42
C GLU A 418 22.18 6.62 5.51
N ALA A 419 22.70 5.43 5.75
CA ALA A 419 23.80 4.86 4.97
C ALA A 419 23.43 4.63 3.48
N GLU A 420 22.15 4.46 3.13
CA GLU A 420 21.75 4.42 1.73
C GLU A 420 22.01 5.77 1.03
N ILE A 421 21.93 6.89 1.73
CA ILE A 421 22.13 8.25 1.19
C ILE A 421 23.60 8.61 1.21
N ARG A 422 24.26 8.43 2.38
CA ARG A 422 25.63 8.89 2.67
C ARG A 422 26.69 7.81 2.57
N GLY A 423 26.33 6.54 2.27
CA GLY A 423 27.27 5.43 2.24
C GLY A 423 27.70 4.92 3.61
N HIS A 424 28.44 3.84 3.60
CA HIS A 424 28.98 3.20 4.80
C HIS A 424 30.43 3.63 5.04
N ARG A 425 30.83 3.70 6.30
CA ARG A 425 32.24 4.00 6.63
C ARG A 425 33.14 2.88 6.11
N ARG A 426 34.26 3.22 5.46
CA ARG A 426 35.23 2.28 4.85
C ARG A 426 35.82 1.24 5.79
N THR A 427 35.68 1.45 7.11
CA THR A 427 36.12 0.49 8.12
C THR A 427 35.31 -0.80 8.17
N TYR A 428 34.16 -0.83 7.52
CA TYR A 428 33.31 -2.03 7.46
C TYR A 428 33.58 -2.83 6.19
N ILE A 429 33.67 -4.16 6.33
CA ILE A 429 33.78 -5.05 5.17
C ILE A 429 32.52 -4.94 4.33
N GLY A 430 32.67 -4.71 3.02
CA GLY A 430 31.56 -4.50 2.11
C GLY A 430 31.00 -3.07 2.09
N ALA A 431 31.70 -2.09 2.66
CA ALA A 431 31.32 -0.69 2.56
C ALA A 431 31.23 -0.23 1.10
N ILE A 432 30.16 0.49 0.81
CA ILE A 432 29.85 1.06 -0.50
C ILE A 432 29.52 2.55 -0.38
N PRO A 433 29.78 3.36 -1.42
CA PRO A 433 29.36 4.75 -1.45
C PRO A 433 27.82 4.88 -1.42
N GLY A 434 27.34 6.01 -0.94
CA GLY A 434 25.92 6.35 -0.92
C GLY A 434 25.33 6.44 -2.33
N ARG A 435 24.01 6.26 -2.41
CA ARG A 435 23.28 6.28 -3.69
C ARG A 435 23.40 7.62 -4.42
N ILE A 436 23.61 8.73 -3.72
CA ILE A 436 23.80 10.05 -4.35
C ILE A 436 25.09 10.06 -5.15
N ILE A 437 26.19 9.70 -4.50
CA ILE A 437 27.52 9.66 -5.14
C ILE A 437 27.54 8.66 -6.29
N THR A 438 27.00 7.46 -6.05
CA THR A 438 26.91 6.42 -7.08
C THR A 438 26.11 6.92 -8.30
N SER A 439 24.98 7.55 -8.08
CA SER A 439 24.14 8.04 -9.18
C SER A 439 24.81 9.21 -9.95
N ILE A 440 25.56 10.05 -9.28
CA ILE A 440 26.33 11.13 -9.93
C ILE A 440 27.47 10.52 -10.75
N LYS A 441 28.19 9.55 -10.22
CA LYS A 441 29.21 8.79 -10.94
C LYS A 441 28.65 8.21 -12.23
N ASP A 442 27.53 7.50 -12.14
CA ASP A 442 26.88 6.84 -13.29
C ASP A 442 26.38 7.83 -14.34
N SER A 443 26.00 9.04 -13.94
CA SER A 443 25.57 10.09 -14.86
C SER A 443 26.72 10.72 -15.65
N GLY A 444 27.94 10.65 -15.14
CA GLY A 444 29.16 11.20 -15.74
C GLY A 444 29.22 12.75 -15.76
N VAL A 445 28.32 13.44 -15.05
CA VAL A 445 28.27 14.90 -14.96
C VAL A 445 28.04 15.39 -13.53
N ASN A 446 28.64 16.54 -13.15
CA ASN A 446 28.51 17.10 -11.81
C ASN A 446 27.32 18.07 -11.64
N ASN A 447 26.54 18.29 -12.70
CA ASN A 447 25.43 19.24 -12.72
C ASN A 447 24.12 18.63 -13.23
N PRO A 448 23.77 17.39 -12.87
CA PRO A 448 22.52 16.77 -13.31
C PRO A 448 21.30 17.46 -12.70
N LEU A 449 20.12 17.14 -13.21
CA LEU A 449 18.87 17.29 -12.47
C LEU A 449 18.65 16.00 -11.66
N PHE A 450 18.63 16.15 -10.34
CA PHE A 450 18.46 15.03 -9.42
C PHE A 450 17.04 15.05 -8.84
N LEU A 451 16.25 14.05 -9.18
CA LEU A 451 14.89 13.89 -8.70
C LEU A 451 14.84 12.94 -7.51
N PHE A 452 14.46 13.46 -6.35
CA PHE A 452 14.04 12.64 -5.20
C PHE A 452 12.54 12.35 -5.31
N ASP A 453 12.20 11.12 -5.65
CA ASP A 453 10.82 10.70 -5.86
C ASP A 453 10.23 10.08 -4.58
N GLU A 454 8.98 10.43 -4.26
CA GLU A 454 8.24 9.94 -3.09
C GLU A 454 8.91 10.30 -1.74
N ILE A 455 9.29 11.57 -1.55
CA ILE A 455 9.91 12.05 -0.30
C ILE A 455 8.95 11.95 0.91
N ASP A 456 7.66 11.93 0.68
CA ASP A 456 6.59 11.71 1.67
C ASP A 456 6.58 10.29 2.27
N LYS A 457 7.35 9.37 1.70
CA LYS A 457 7.45 7.98 2.16
C LYS A 457 8.77 7.66 2.86
N LEU A 458 9.50 8.66 3.27
CA LEU A 458 10.68 8.49 4.12
C LEU A 458 10.25 7.90 5.46
N GLY A 459 10.86 6.78 5.83
CA GLY A 459 10.67 6.16 7.15
C GLY A 459 11.77 6.62 8.10
N ALA A 460 11.42 6.84 9.37
CA ALA A 460 12.40 6.94 10.45
C ALA A 460 12.46 5.58 11.16
N ASP A 461 13.65 5.05 11.32
CA ASP A 461 13.87 3.79 12.06
C ASP A 461 14.98 3.98 13.11
N TYR A 462 15.13 3.06 14.05
CA TYR A 462 16.17 3.06 15.09
C TYR A 462 17.61 3.09 14.54
N LYS A 463 17.80 2.88 13.24
CA LYS A 463 19.12 2.75 12.57
C LYS A 463 19.65 4.05 11.95
N GLY A 464 18.90 5.14 11.98
CA GLY A 464 19.33 6.41 11.42
C GLY A 464 18.16 7.30 10.99
N ASP A 465 18.45 8.57 10.72
CA ASP A 465 17.49 9.55 10.22
C ASP A 465 17.85 9.98 8.79
N PRO A 466 17.28 9.33 7.76
CA PRO A 466 17.49 9.73 6.37
C PRO A 466 17.10 11.18 6.09
N SER A 467 16.18 11.75 6.88
CA SER A 467 15.74 13.14 6.72
C SER A 467 16.88 14.11 7.04
N SER A 468 17.67 13.81 8.07
CA SER A 468 18.85 14.64 8.43
C SER A 468 19.91 14.62 7.35
N ALA A 469 20.15 13.45 6.72
CA ALA A 469 21.07 13.35 5.58
C ALA A 469 20.58 14.17 4.39
N LEU A 470 19.28 14.16 4.11
CA LEU A 470 18.69 14.94 3.02
C LEU A 470 18.73 16.44 3.31
N LEU A 471 18.64 16.87 4.59
CA LEU A 471 18.77 18.27 4.93
C LEU A 471 20.12 18.84 4.51
N GLU A 472 21.21 18.10 4.71
CA GLU A 472 22.55 18.53 4.26
C GLU A 472 22.66 18.58 2.73
N VAL A 473 22.12 17.57 2.06
CA VAL A 473 22.13 17.49 0.58
C VAL A 473 21.33 18.62 -0.06
N LEU A 474 20.19 18.94 0.53
CA LEU A 474 19.23 19.90 0.00
C LEU A 474 19.50 21.34 0.44
N ASP A 475 20.34 21.55 1.45
CA ASP A 475 20.70 22.90 1.91
C ASP A 475 21.78 23.51 1.00
N PRO A 476 21.50 24.63 0.31
CA PRO A 476 22.49 25.28 -0.55
C PRO A 476 23.75 25.79 0.17
N GLU A 477 23.68 25.99 1.49
CA GLU A 477 24.82 26.42 2.29
C GLU A 477 25.74 25.24 2.66
N GLN A 478 25.18 24.04 2.81
CA GLN A 478 25.91 22.85 3.24
C GLN A 478 26.29 21.92 2.09
N ASN A 479 25.49 21.86 1.03
CA ASN A 479 25.66 20.90 -0.06
C ASN A 479 26.94 21.07 -0.88
N LYS A 480 27.60 22.23 -0.79
CA LYS A 480 28.90 22.48 -1.39
C LYS A 480 30.01 21.61 -0.80
N THR A 481 29.85 21.20 0.45
CA THR A 481 30.81 20.39 1.20
C THR A 481 30.21 19.05 1.63
N PHE A 482 29.28 18.54 0.82
CA PHE A 482 28.67 17.24 1.10
C PHE A 482 29.71 16.15 1.24
N THR A 483 29.66 15.39 2.31
CA THR A 483 30.63 14.34 2.62
C THR A 483 29.92 12.99 2.70
N ASP A 484 30.24 12.13 1.75
CA ASP A 484 29.85 10.71 1.81
C ASP A 484 30.78 9.95 2.76
N HIS A 485 30.24 9.07 3.58
CA HIS A 485 30.99 8.33 4.61
C HIS A 485 32.00 7.35 4.01
N PHE A 486 31.75 6.82 2.82
CA PHE A 486 32.69 5.97 2.12
C PHE A 486 33.84 6.78 1.53
N LEU A 487 33.53 7.91 0.89
CA LEU A 487 34.55 8.76 0.29
C LEU A 487 35.36 9.51 1.35
N ASP A 488 34.71 10.01 2.40
CA ASP A 488 35.31 10.83 3.44
C ASP A 488 36.11 12.03 2.90
N ILE A 489 35.60 12.57 1.77
CA ILE A 489 36.06 13.79 1.11
C ILE A 489 34.85 14.61 0.65
N PRO A 490 34.93 15.95 0.68
CA PRO A 490 33.83 16.79 0.25
C PRO A 490 33.63 16.70 -1.26
N PHE A 491 32.37 16.59 -1.68
CA PHE A 491 31.94 16.68 -3.07
C PHE A 491 30.92 17.83 -3.23
N ASP A 492 31.15 18.69 -4.24
CA ASP A 492 30.32 19.88 -4.46
C ASP A 492 29.02 19.54 -5.19
N LEU A 493 27.90 19.51 -4.46
CA LEU A 493 26.55 19.33 -4.99
C LEU A 493 25.84 20.63 -5.37
N SER A 494 26.49 21.81 -5.22
CA SER A 494 25.86 23.11 -5.48
C SER A 494 25.46 23.34 -6.94
N LYS A 495 26.04 22.57 -7.86
CA LYS A 495 25.75 22.60 -9.30
C LYS A 495 24.58 21.68 -9.68
N VAL A 496 24.16 20.79 -8.78
CA VAL A 496 23.05 19.86 -8.99
C VAL A 496 21.72 20.58 -8.84
N LEU A 497 20.81 20.36 -9.78
CA LEU A 497 19.45 20.88 -9.69
C LEU A 497 18.57 19.82 -9.00
N PHE A 498 18.25 20.02 -7.73
CA PHE A 498 17.37 19.13 -6.98
C PHE A 498 15.90 19.43 -7.24
N VAL A 499 15.12 18.39 -7.45
CA VAL A 499 13.66 18.43 -7.54
C VAL A 499 13.12 17.30 -6.68
N THR A 500 12.04 17.52 -5.98
CA THR A 500 11.38 16.50 -5.16
C THR A 500 9.96 16.24 -5.64
N THR A 501 9.43 15.04 -5.36
CA THR A 501 8.01 14.75 -5.55
C THR A 501 7.42 14.16 -4.29
N ALA A 502 6.15 14.46 -4.03
CA ALA A 502 5.38 13.90 -2.94
C ALA A 502 3.94 13.65 -3.38
N ASN A 503 3.23 12.77 -2.67
CA ASN A 503 1.79 12.62 -2.86
C ASN A 503 1.02 13.46 -1.83
N SER A 504 1.52 13.57 -0.59
CA SER A 504 1.01 14.43 0.48
C SER A 504 2.16 15.21 1.12
N LEU A 505 1.82 16.31 1.82
CA LEU A 505 2.77 17.10 2.61
C LEU A 505 2.83 16.66 4.07
N ASP A 506 1.81 15.95 4.54
CA ASP A 506 1.58 15.69 5.97
C ASP A 506 2.68 14.87 6.64
N THR A 507 3.32 13.99 5.86
CA THR A 507 4.39 13.10 6.35
C THR A 507 5.79 13.63 6.13
N ILE A 508 5.94 14.79 5.44
CA ILE A 508 7.25 15.40 5.20
C ILE A 508 7.66 16.19 6.45
N PRO A 509 8.86 15.96 7.00
CA PRO A 509 9.37 16.76 8.11
C PRO A 509 9.40 18.25 7.80
N ARG A 510 8.94 19.07 8.73
CA ARG A 510 8.89 20.54 8.58
C ARG A 510 10.22 21.18 8.15
N PRO A 511 11.39 20.78 8.70
CA PRO A 511 12.66 21.36 8.26
C PRO A 511 12.98 21.14 6.79
N LEU A 512 12.49 20.05 6.18
CA LEU A 512 12.61 19.81 4.75
C LEU A 512 11.61 20.68 3.96
N LEU A 513 10.37 20.78 4.45
CA LEU A 513 9.35 21.62 3.81
C LEU A 513 9.75 23.10 3.75
N ASP A 514 10.38 23.62 4.78
CA ASP A 514 10.83 25.02 4.85
C ASP A 514 11.86 25.36 3.75
N ARG A 515 12.53 24.36 3.17
CA ARG A 515 13.49 24.52 2.06
C ARG A 515 12.86 24.29 0.69
N MET A 516 11.58 23.95 0.64
CA MET A 516 10.89 23.55 -0.59
C MET A 516 9.91 24.62 -1.06
N GLU A 517 9.93 24.88 -2.35
CA GLU A 517 8.85 25.58 -3.04
C GLU A 517 7.83 24.55 -3.51
N VAL A 518 6.69 24.50 -2.83
CA VAL A 518 5.63 23.55 -3.10
C VAL A 518 4.81 23.97 -4.31
N ILE A 519 4.79 23.12 -5.33
CA ILE A 519 3.93 23.30 -6.51
C ILE A 519 2.87 22.20 -6.48
N GLN A 520 1.61 22.59 -6.31
CA GLN A 520 0.49 21.67 -6.31
C GLN A 520 0.19 21.19 -7.74
N VAL A 521 0.20 19.89 -7.93
CA VAL A 521 -0.13 19.21 -9.20
C VAL A 521 -1.50 18.58 -9.03
N SER A 522 -2.55 19.26 -9.48
CA SER A 522 -3.93 18.76 -9.40
C SER A 522 -4.15 17.55 -10.31
N GLY A 523 -5.24 16.82 -10.06
CA GLY A 523 -5.73 15.77 -10.94
C GLY A 523 -6.19 16.31 -12.30
N TYR A 524 -6.31 15.41 -13.27
CA TYR A 524 -6.78 15.74 -14.62
C TYR A 524 -8.29 15.64 -14.74
N THR A 525 -8.88 16.56 -15.51
CA THR A 525 -10.26 16.47 -15.95
C THR A 525 -10.45 15.36 -16.98
N GLU A 526 -11.68 14.95 -17.24
CA GLU A 526 -11.98 13.95 -18.29
C GLU A 526 -11.46 14.41 -19.66
N GLU A 527 -11.62 15.70 -20.01
CA GLU A 527 -11.13 16.25 -21.27
C GLU A 527 -9.60 16.25 -21.35
N GLU A 528 -8.92 16.58 -20.27
CA GLU A 528 -7.47 16.49 -20.20
C GLU A 528 -7.00 15.04 -20.32
N LYS A 529 -7.63 14.09 -19.62
CA LYS A 529 -7.33 12.65 -19.73
C LYS A 529 -7.54 12.13 -21.16
N LEU A 530 -8.61 12.59 -21.83
CA LEU A 530 -8.87 12.27 -23.21
C LEU A 530 -7.70 12.74 -24.11
N LYS A 531 -7.32 14.02 -23.99
CA LYS A 531 -6.23 14.59 -24.79
C LYS A 531 -4.87 14.00 -24.47
N ILE A 532 -4.60 13.69 -23.21
CA ILE A 532 -3.41 12.95 -22.77
C ILE A 532 -3.39 11.56 -23.39
N SER A 533 -4.53 10.86 -23.42
CA SER A 533 -4.62 9.54 -24.03
C SER A 533 -4.30 9.57 -25.51
N GLU A 534 -4.91 10.49 -26.25
CA GLU A 534 -4.72 10.64 -27.70
C GLU A 534 -3.28 11.02 -28.06
N LYS A 535 -2.73 12.03 -27.36
CA LYS A 535 -1.43 12.61 -27.72
C LYS A 535 -0.23 11.81 -27.23
N TYR A 536 -0.34 11.18 -26.04
CA TYR A 536 0.81 10.60 -25.36
C TYR A 536 0.66 9.11 -25.04
N LEU A 537 -0.46 8.69 -24.40
CA LEU A 537 -0.55 7.33 -23.88
C LEU A 537 -0.70 6.28 -24.98
N ILE A 538 -1.60 6.51 -25.94
CA ILE A 538 -1.83 5.56 -27.05
C ILE A 538 -0.56 5.41 -27.90
N PRO A 539 0.09 6.47 -28.39
CA PRO A 539 1.32 6.33 -29.17
C PRO A 539 2.47 5.66 -28.39
N LYS A 540 2.57 5.96 -27.09
CA LYS A 540 3.57 5.35 -26.20
C LYS A 540 3.31 3.85 -26.08
N GLN A 541 2.07 3.45 -25.78
CA GLN A 541 1.70 2.07 -25.58
C GLN A 541 1.74 1.25 -26.89
N GLU A 542 1.42 1.83 -28.03
CA GLU A 542 1.65 1.20 -29.36
C GLU A 542 3.13 0.83 -29.53
N LYS A 543 4.04 1.77 -29.22
CA LYS A 543 5.48 1.55 -29.33
C LYS A 543 5.99 0.48 -28.38
N GLU A 544 5.57 0.54 -27.11
CA GLU A 544 6.00 -0.40 -26.05
C GLU A 544 5.52 -1.84 -26.34
N HIS A 545 4.36 -1.99 -27.00
CA HIS A 545 3.81 -3.32 -27.34
C HIS A 545 4.13 -3.77 -28.78
N GLY A 546 5.07 -3.10 -29.48
CA GLY A 546 5.50 -3.48 -30.82
C GLY A 546 4.45 -3.31 -31.91
N LEU A 547 3.39 -2.54 -31.66
CA LEU A 547 2.39 -2.20 -32.66
C LEU A 547 2.90 -1.09 -33.59
N ARG A 548 2.47 -1.11 -34.83
CA ARG A 548 2.77 -0.02 -35.76
C ARG A 548 2.08 1.27 -35.30
N ARG A 549 2.74 2.40 -35.46
CA ARG A 549 2.15 3.71 -35.15
C ARG A 549 0.84 3.90 -35.88
N ASN A 550 -0.19 4.39 -35.19
CA ASN A 550 -1.56 4.59 -35.68
C ASN A 550 -2.25 3.29 -36.16
N SER A 551 -1.81 2.13 -35.71
CA SER A 551 -2.49 0.86 -35.99
C SER A 551 -3.73 0.67 -35.09
N LEU A 552 -3.74 1.31 -33.93
CA LEU A 552 -4.81 1.25 -32.94
C LEU A 552 -5.61 2.57 -32.95
N ASN A 553 -6.82 2.52 -33.50
CA ASN A 553 -7.75 3.65 -33.47
C ASN A 553 -8.78 3.43 -32.37
N ILE A 554 -8.61 4.11 -31.24
CA ILE A 554 -9.58 4.12 -30.15
C ILE A 554 -10.44 5.37 -30.31
N SER A 555 -11.74 5.18 -30.51
CA SER A 555 -12.65 6.33 -30.69
C SER A 555 -12.73 7.17 -29.41
N GLU A 556 -12.95 8.47 -29.54
CA GLU A 556 -13.10 9.40 -28.40
C GLU A 556 -14.12 8.89 -27.38
N LYS A 557 -15.28 8.39 -27.85
CA LYS A 557 -16.30 7.81 -26.98
C LYS A 557 -15.80 6.58 -26.21
N ALA A 558 -14.95 5.75 -26.83
CA ALA A 558 -14.37 4.59 -26.14
C ALA A 558 -13.34 5.00 -25.11
N ILE A 559 -12.54 6.06 -25.37
CA ILE A 559 -11.61 6.60 -24.37
C ILE A 559 -12.39 7.16 -23.17
N ARG A 560 -13.47 7.90 -23.40
CA ARG A 560 -14.34 8.39 -22.32
C ARG A 560 -14.96 7.23 -21.53
N ASP A 561 -15.41 6.16 -22.22
CA ASP A 561 -15.89 4.96 -21.54
C ASP A 561 -14.78 4.29 -20.69
N ILE A 562 -13.54 4.24 -21.17
CA ILE A 562 -12.40 3.73 -20.37
C ILE A 562 -12.19 4.60 -19.14
N ILE A 563 -12.18 5.91 -19.29
CA ILE A 563 -12.00 6.86 -18.19
C ILE A 563 -13.10 6.67 -17.14
N ASN A 564 -14.36 6.59 -17.58
CA ASN A 564 -15.52 6.60 -16.70
C ASN A 564 -15.84 5.23 -16.09
N TYR A 565 -15.74 4.14 -16.84
CA TYR A 565 -16.22 2.83 -16.40
C TYR A 565 -15.12 1.82 -16.06
N TYR A 566 -13.86 2.09 -16.42
CA TYR A 566 -12.75 1.16 -16.17
C TYR A 566 -11.64 1.73 -15.30
N THR A 567 -11.70 3.05 -15.00
CA THR A 567 -10.71 3.71 -14.12
C THR A 567 -11.41 4.60 -13.10
N ARG A 568 -10.83 4.69 -11.89
CA ARG A 568 -11.24 5.62 -10.83
C ARG A 568 -9.96 6.17 -10.20
N GLU A 569 -9.48 7.29 -10.74
CA GLU A 569 -8.23 7.92 -10.33
C GLU A 569 -8.20 9.40 -10.73
N SER A 570 -7.47 10.22 -9.97
CA SER A 570 -7.20 11.62 -10.33
C SER A 570 -6.15 11.77 -11.43
N GLY A 571 -5.19 10.87 -11.51
CA GLY A 571 -4.16 10.84 -12.55
C GLY A 571 -4.55 10.03 -13.78
N VAL A 572 -3.54 9.51 -14.48
CA VAL A 572 -3.69 8.70 -15.71
C VAL A 572 -2.96 7.35 -15.65
N ARG A 573 -2.53 6.90 -14.46
CA ARG A 573 -1.75 5.66 -14.32
C ARG A 573 -2.56 4.40 -14.63
N ASN A 574 -3.79 4.31 -14.13
CA ASN A 574 -4.67 3.18 -14.44
C ASN A 574 -5.22 3.29 -15.84
N LEU A 575 -5.47 4.51 -16.33
CA LEU A 575 -5.86 4.76 -17.72
C LEU A 575 -4.78 4.24 -18.68
N GLU A 576 -3.53 4.53 -18.42
CA GLU A 576 -2.41 3.99 -19.18
C GLU A 576 -2.39 2.45 -19.15
N ARG A 577 -2.61 1.84 -17.97
CA ARG A 577 -2.72 0.38 -17.84
C ARG A 577 -3.88 -0.20 -18.66
N ARG A 578 -5.05 0.45 -18.67
CA ARG A 578 -6.19 0.00 -19.48
C ARG A 578 -5.90 0.12 -20.96
N ILE A 579 -5.24 1.20 -21.40
CA ILE A 579 -4.78 1.34 -22.79
C ILE A 579 -3.75 0.25 -23.13
N ALA A 580 -2.83 -0.06 -22.23
CA ALA A 580 -1.88 -1.15 -22.37
C ALA A 580 -2.57 -2.53 -22.50
N ASP A 581 -3.66 -2.77 -21.72
CA ASP A 581 -4.49 -3.97 -21.86
C ASP A 581 -5.09 -4.10 -23.27
N VAL A 582 -5.58 -2.99 -23.82
CA VAL A 582 -6.09 -2.94 -25.20
C VAL A 582 -4.97 -3.24 -26.19
N CYS A 583 -3.78 -2.62 -26.00
CA CYS A 583 -2.62 -2.86 -26.88
C CYS A 583 -2.15 -4.31 -26.85
N ARG A 584 -2.11 -4.95 -25.66
CA ARG A 584 -1.75 -6.37 -25.54
C ARG A 584 -2.66 -7.29 -26.32
N LYS A 585 -3.98 -7.08 -26.21
CA LYS A 585 -4.95 -7.87 -26.98
C LYS A 585 -4.86 -7.60 -28.47
N ALA A 586 -4.56 -6.36 -28.87
CA ALA A 586 -4.30 -6.02 -30.27
C ALA A 586 -3.02 -6.71 -30.78
N ALA A 587 -1.94 -6.70 -29.99
CA ALA A 587 -0.69 -7.37 -30.32
C ALA A 587 -0.90 -8.89 -30.48
N MET A 588 -1.64 -9.52 -29.54
CA MET A 588 -2.02 -10.92 -29.66
C MET A 588 -2.75 -11.23 -30.97
N GLN A 589 -3.73 -10.40 -31.35
CA GLN A 589 -4.46 -10.56 -32.61
C GLN A 589 -3.55 -10.33 -33.83
N THR A 590 -2.52 -9.48 -33.74
CA THR A 590 -1.52 -9.31 -34.80
C THR A 590 -0.78 -10.61 -35.04
N VAL A 591 -0.31 -11.25 -33.97
CA VAL A 591 0.48 -12.48 -34.07
C VAL A 591 -0.39 -13.66 -34.50
N THR A 592 -1.59 -13.81 -33.91
CA THR A 592 -2.45 -14.99 -34.16
C THR A 592 -3.23 -14.93 -35.46
N ARG A 593 -3.62 -13.73 -35.92
CA ARG A 593 -4.54 -13.54 -37.06
C ARG A 593 -3.98 -12.66 -38.18
N GLY A 594 -2.76 -12.19 -38.09
CA GLY A 594 -2.16 -11.28 -39.07
C GLY A 594 -2.82 -9.91 -39.18
N LYS A 595 -3.69 -9.52 -38.23
CA LYS A 595 -4.45 -8.27 -38.30
C LYS A 595 -3.52 -7.08 -38.10
N LYS A 596 -3.62 -6.04 -38.94
CA LYS A 596 -2.69 -4.89 -38.93
C LYS A 596 -3.28 -3.59 -38.37
N THR A 597 -4.61 -3.50 -38.30
CA THR A 597 -5.34 -2.30 -37.86
C THR A 597 -6.48 -2.68 -36.94
N TYR A 598 -6.71 -1.88 -35.91
CA TYR A 598 -7.70 -2.14 -34.88
C TYR A 598 -8.56 -0.90 -34.65
N SER A 599 -9.88 -1.09 -34.62
CA SER A 599 -10.83 -0.05 -34.23
C SER A 599 -11.50 -0.45 -32.94
N VAL A 600 -11.33 0.38 -31.91
CA VAL A 600 -11.92 0.19 -30.58
C VAL A 600 -13.01 1.23 -30.39
N THR A 601 -14.22 0.74 -30.18
CA THR A 601 -15.43 1.54 -30.00
C THR A 601 -16.14 1.12 -28.72
N PRO A 602 -17.08 1.91 -28.20
CA PRO A 602 -17.87 1.50 -27.01
C PRO A 602 -18.52 0.11 -27.12
N ARG A 603 -18.92 -0.28 -28.37
CA ARG A 603 -19.61 -1.55 -28.61
C ARG A 603 -18.72 -2.80 -28.50
N ASN A 604 -17.43 -2.64 -28.66
CA ASN A 604 -16.48 -3.77 -28.62
C ASN A 604 -15.43 -3.63 -27.48
N LEU A 605 -15.61 -2.64 -26.62
CA LEU A 605 -14.66 -2.35 -25.55
C LEU A 605 -14.61 -3.49 -24.50
N ASP A 606 -15.74 -4.13 -24.27
CA ASP A 606 -15.88 -5.30 -23.41
C ASP A 606 -14.97 -6.47 -23.82
N LYS A 607 -14.77 -6.67 -25.15
CA LYS A 607 -13.85 -7.69 -25.67
C LYS A 607 -12.40 -7.44 -25.30
N TYR A 608 -12.03 -6.17 -25.05
CA TYR A 608 -10.68 -5.76 -24.67
C TYR A 608 -10.49 -5.67 -23.17
N LEU A 609 -11.46 -5.14 -22.43
CA LEU A 609 -11.31 -4.80 -21.01
C LEU A 609 -12.23 -5.60 -20.08
N GLY A 610 -13.12 -6.45 -20.63
CA GLY A 610 -14.14 -7.17 -19.88
C GLY A 610 -15.29 -6.27 -19.46
N GLN A 611 -16.06 -6.71 -18.46
CA GLN A 611 -17.21 -5.95 -17.97
C GLN A 611 -16.80 -4.61 -17.35
N ARG A 612 -17.71 -3.64 -17.37
CA ARG A 612 -17.55 -2.34 -16.73
C ARG A 612 -17.35 -2.53 -15.22
N LYS A 613 -16.27 -1.95 -14.69
CA LYS A 613 -15.91 -2.08 -13.27
C LYS A 613 -16.61 -1.08 -12.37
N PHE A 614 -16.89 0.10 -12.91
CA PHE A 614 -17.50 1.18 -12.17
C PHE A 614 -18.82 1.56 -12.84
N ARG A 615 -19.82 1.88 -12.02
CA ARG A 615 -21.05 2.51 -12.49
C ARG A 615 -21.00 3.96 -12.01
N TYR A 616 -21.30 4.87 -12.87
CA TYR A 616 -21.65 6.23 -12.48
C TYR A 616 -23.16 6.26 -12.33
N ASP A 617 -23.61 6.41 -11.09
CA ASP A 617 -25.02 6.68 -10.86
C ASP A 617 -25.24 8.13 -11.28
N ILE A 618 -25.81 8.29 -12.47
CA ILE A 618 -26.32 9.59 -12.90
C ILE A 618 -27.49 9.90 -11.97
N ILE A 619 -27.37 11.03 -11.25
CA ILE A 619 -28.38 11.48 -10.32
C ILE A 619 -29.58 11.99 -11.13
N GLU A 620 -30.56 11.13 -11.37
CA GLU A 620 -31.80 11.43 -12.10
C GLU A 620 -33.02 11.15 -11.20
N GLY A 621 -34.12 11.82 -11.47
CA GLY A 621 -35.41 11.60 -10.80
C GLY A 621 -35.93 12.83 -10.05
N ALA A 622 -37.06 12.66 -9.35
CA ALA A 622 -37.66 13.69 -8.50
C ALA A 622 -36.85 13.92 -7.23
N GLY A 623 -36.99 15.07 -6.63
CA GLY A 623 -36.43 15.38 -5.32
C GLY A 623 -36.88 14.42 -4.24
N GLU A 624 -36.06 14.23 -3.23
CA GLU A 624 -36.35 13.37 -2.08
C GLU A 624 -36.22 14.14 -0.78
N ILE A 625 -37.10 13.81 0.19
CA ILE A 625 -37.05 14.42 1.51
C ILE A 625 -35.89 13.85 2.30
N GLY A 626 -35.08 14.74 2.89
CA GLY A 626 -33.97 14.35 3.73
C GLY A 626 -32.74 13.81 2.96
N VAL A 627 -32.75 13.79 1.63
CA VAL A 627 -31.64 13.28 0.80
C VAL A 627 -30.97 14.42 0.05
N VAL A 628 -29.70 14.66 0.32
CA VAL A 628 -28.93 15.77 -0.24
C VAL A 628 -27.60 15.29 -0.83
N ASN A 629 -27.25 15.79 -2.00
CA ASN A 629 -25.96 15.51 -2.61
C ASN A 629 -24.88 16.43 -2.06
N GLY A 630 -23.92 15.86 -1.37
CA GLY A 630 -22.69 16.51 -0.97
C GLY A 630 -21.56 16.27 -1.99
N MET A 631 -20.50 17.04 -1.85
CA MET A 631 -19.29 16.91 -2.66
C MET A 631 -18.09 16.63 -1.77
N ALA A 632 -17.40 15.54 -2.03
CA ALA A 632 -16.18 15.14 -1.33
C ALA A 632 -14.97 15.16 -2.25
N TRP A 633 -13.80 15.31 -1.65
CA TRP A 633 -12.52 15.11 -2.30
C TRP A 633 -11.81 13.91 -1.66
N THR A 634 -11.25 13.04 -2.48
CA THR A 634 -10.50 11.86 -2.06
C THR A 634 -9.17 11.79 -2.82
N ALA A 635 -8.25 10.94 -2.37
CA ALA A 635 -6.98 10.71 -3.07
C ALA A 635 -7.16 10.23 -4.53
N VAL A 636 -8.34 9.72 -4.89
CA VAL A 636 -8.66 9.28 -6.26
C VAL A 636 -9.42 10.32 -7.07
N GLY A 637 -9.74 11.48 -6.49
CA GLY A 637 -10.43 12.60 -7.14
C GLY A 637 -11.67 13.06 -6.39
N GLY A 638 -12.47 13.91 -7.03
CA GLY A 638 -13.76 14.36 -6.50
C GLY A 638 -14.82 13.27 -6.64
N GLU A 639 -15.76 13.27 -5.69
CA GLU A 639 -16.88 12.34 -5.61
C GLU A 639 -18.13 13.05 -5.11
N THR A 640 -19.30 12.57 -5.51
CA THR A 640 -20.59 12.98 -4.92
C THR A 640 -20.99 11.99 -3.84
N LEU A 641 -21.43 12.50 -2.70
CA LEU A 641 -21.91 11.72 -1.57
C LEU A 641 -23.38 12.04 -1.34
N SER A 642 -24.25 11.03 -1.27
CA SER A 642 -25.58 11.21 -0.76
C SER A 642 -25.55 11.28 0.76
N ILE A 643 -26.25 12.26 1.35
CA ILE A 643 -26.46 12.35 2.79
C ILE A 643 -27.94 12.19 3.02
N GLU A 644 -28.32 11.22 3.81
CA GLU A 644 -29.69 10.83 4.09
C GLU A 644 -30.01 11.13 5.54
N THR A 645 -31.11 11.80 5.77
CA THR A 645 -31.61 12.08 7.13
C THR A 645 -33.02 11.52 7.32
N LEU A 646 -33.18 10.74 8.37
CA LEU A 646 -34.47 10.23 8.83
C LEU A 646 -34.80 10.83 10.17
N ILE A 647 -36.05 11.28 10.32
CA ILE A 647 -36.61 11.80 11.56
C ILE A 647 -37.62 10.80 12.12
N LEU A 648 -37.42 10.37 13.34
CA LEU A 648 -38.26 9.43 14.06
C LEU A 648 -38.87 10.09 15.33
N GLU A 649 -39.97 9.58 15.81
CA GLU A 649 -40.43 9.92 17.15
C GLU A 649 -39.45 9.33 18.17
N GLY A 650 -39.06 10.13 19.16
CA GLY A 650 -38.04 9.67 20.09
C GLY A 650 -37.76 10.60 21.25
N THR A 651 -36.54 10.62 21.72
CA THR A 651 -36.11 11.35 22.93
C THR A 651 -35.02 12.38 22.66
N GLY A 652 -34.80 12.76 21.39
CA GLY A 652 -33.79 13.71 20.99
C GLY A 652 -32.40 13.05 20.71
N LYS A 653 -32.39 11.75 20.47
CA LYS A 653 -31.15 11.02 20.18
C LYS A 653 -30.64 11.35 18.76
N ILE A 654 -29.34 11.62 18.63
CA ILE A 654 -28.68 11.81 17.37
C ILE A 654 -27.90 10.54 17.05
N SER A 655 -28.23 9.90 15.93
CA SER A 655 -27.52 8.71 15.41
C SER A 655 -26.80 9.07 14.12
N LEU A 656 -25.49 8.79 14.07
CA LEU A 656 -24.64 9.06 12.91
C LEU A 656 -24.06 7.73 12.43
N THR A 657 -24.27 7.39 11.15
CA THR A 657 -23.81 6.14 10.55
C THR A 657 -23.12 6.37 9.21
N GLY A 658 -22.25 5.47 8.77
CA GLY A 658 -21.48 5.56 7.53
C GLY A 658 -19.98 5.69 7.71
N LYS A 659 -19.41 5.24 8.85
CA LYS A 659 -17.99 5.38 9.22
C LYS A 659 -17.51 6.82 9.15
N LEU A 660 -18.23 7.72 9.83
CA LEU A 660 -17.89 9.13 9.92
C LEU A 660 -16.77 9.33 10.96
N GLY A 661 -15.70 10.02 10.58
CA GLY A 661 -14.65 10.46 11.48
C GLY A 661 -15.13 11.55 12.45
N ASP A 662 -14.30 11.86 13.44
CA ASP A 662 -14.68 12.76 14.55
C ASP A 662 -15.01 14.17 14.06
N VAL A 663 -14.25 14.71 13.11
CA VAL A 663 -14.48 16.06 12.53
C VAL A 663 -15.83 16.13 11.80
N MET A 664 -16.19 15.08 11.09
CA MET A 664 -17.47 15.01 10.38
C MET A 664 -18.65 14.87 11.34
N GLN A 665 -18.49 14.11 12.44
CA GLN A 665 -19.49 14.00 13.50
C GLN A 665 -19.70 15.33 14.25
N GLU A 666 -18.61 16.06 14.51
CA GLU A 666 -18.64 17.38 15.11
C GLU A 666 -19.37 18.39 14.20
N SER A 667 -19.09 18.35 12.90
CA SER A 667 -19.76 19.17 11.89
C SER A 667 -21.28 18.94 11.87
N ALA A 668 -21.72 17.66 11.98
CA ALA A 668 -23.15 17.33 12.09
C ALA A 668 -23.78 17.93 13.35
N LYS A 669 -23.14 17.84 14.51
CA LYS A 669 -23.63 18.42 15.79
C LYS A 669 -23.67 19.94 15.70
N THR A 670 -22.70 20.58 15.08
CA THR A 670 -22.65 22.04 14.84
C THR A 670 -23.84 22.48 13.98
N GLY A 671 -24.11 21.76 12.87
CA GLY A 671 -25.27 22.02 12.01
C GLY A 671 -26.59 21.91 12.74
N LEU A 672 -26.77 20.87 13.56
CA LEU A 672 -27.97 20.70 14.39
C LEU A 672 -28.13 21.83 15.41
N SER A 673 -27.06 22.27 16.04
CA SER A 673 -27.09 23.41 16.97
C SER A 673 -27.55 24.70 16.29
N TYR A 674 -27.09 24.92 15.06
CA TYR A 674 -27.52 26.05 14.26
C TYR A 674 -28.99 25.93 13.85
N ILE A 675 -29.50 24.77 13.44
CA ILE A 675 -30.90 24.54 13.13
C ILE A 675 -31.79 24.92 14.32
N ARG A 676 -31.40 24.53 15.53
CA ARG A 676 -32.15 24.89 16.76
C ARG A 676 -32.25 26.40 16.93
N SER A 677 -31.22 27.16 16.57
CA SER A 677 -31.26 28.63 16.71
C SER A 677 -32.16 29.33 15.69
N ILE A 678 -32.43 28.69 14.53
CA ILE A 678 -33.24 29.28 13.46
C ILE A 678 -34.57 28.53 13.22
N ALA A 679 -34.92 27.57 14.07
CA ALA A 679 -36.09 26.69 13.91
C ALA A 679 -37.38 27.46 13.60
N LYS A 680 -37.65 28.58 14.32
CA LYS A 680 -38.81 29.46 14.11
C LYS A 680 -38.86 30.08 12.71
N GLU A 681 -37.75 30.42 12.12
CA GLU A 681 -37.69 31.04 10.78
C GLU A 681 -38.25 30.08 9.69
N PHE A 682 -38.18 28.76 9.94
CA PHE A 682 -38.51 27.71 8.95
C PHE A 682 -39.73 26.86 9.39
N ASN A 683 -40.56 27.34 10.36
CA ASN A 683 -41.70 26.61 10.91
C ASN A 683 -41.35 25.20 11.44
N ILE A 684 -40.16 25.04 11.98
CA ILE A 684 -39.70 23.82 12.63
C ILE A 684 -40.10 23.92 14.11
N ASP A 685 -40.65 22.84 14.69
CA ASP A 685 -40.99 22.75 16.10
C ASP A 685 -39.79 23.09 16.99
N ASP A 686 -39.94 24.07 17.87
CA ASP A 686 -38.88 24.53 18.78
C ASP A 686 -38.32 23.41 19.68
N GLU A 687 -39.14 22.38 19.94
CA GLU A 687 -38.80 21.26 20.81
C GLU A 687 -38.41 19.97 20.05
N PHE A 688 -38.22 20.06 18.72
CA PHE A 688 -37.87 18.89 17.91
C PHE A 688 -36.67 18.09 18.49
N TYR A 689 -35.74 18.78 19.11
CA TYR A 689 -34.57 18.18 19.73
C TYR A 689 -34.87 17.37 21.02
N LYS A 690 -36.09 17.43 21.56
CA LYS A 690 -36.54 16.63 22.71
C LYS A 690 -37.41 15.45 22.28
N ASN A 691 -38.16 15.61 21.19
CA ASN A 691 -39.27 14.74 20.81
C ASN A 691 -38.98 13.96 19.52
N LYS A 692 -37.87 14.25 18.81
CA LYS A 692 -37.50 13.61 17.56
C LYS A 692 -36.10 13.06 17.65
N ASP A 693 -35.94 11.80 17.30
CA ASP A 693 -34.62 11.20 17.05
C ASP A 693 -34.21 11.48 15.62
N ILE A 694 -32.96 11.90 15.43
CA ILE A 694 -32.39 12.27 14.13
C ILE A 694 -31.34 11.26 13.76
N HIS A 695 -31.54 10.56 12.64
CA HIS A 695 -30.57 9.63 12.12
C HIS A 695 -30.01 10.17 10.80
N ILE A 696 -28.71 10.50 10.79
CA ILE A 696 -28.00 10.91 9.58
C ILE A 696 -27.15 9.74 9.12
N HIS A 697 -27.35 9.34 7.88
CA HIS A 697 -26.60 8.25 7.23
C HIS A 697 -25.86 8.77 6.01
N VAL A 698 -24.60 8.38 5.89
CA VAL A 698 -23.81 8.60 4.66
C VAL A 698 -23.47 7.22 4.08
N PRO A 699 -24.12 6.83 2.98
CA PRO A 699 -23.90 5.53 2.33
C PRO A 699 -22.43 5.26 1.99
N GLU A 700 -22.12 4.02 1.54
CA GLU A 700 -20.76 3.53 1.30
C GLU A 700 -19.88 3.40 2.56
N GLY A 701 -20.40 2.68 3.57
CA GLY A 701 -19.72 2.45 4.86
C GLY A 701 -18.38 1.71 4.78
N ALA A 702 -17.98 1.21 3.62
CA ALA A 702 -16.67 0.58 3.42
C ALA A 702 -15.51 1.59 3.45
N VAL A 703 -15.76 2.86 3.10
CA VAL A 703 -14.75 3.92 3.04
C VAL A 703 -14.93 4.87 4.22
N PRO A 704 -13.92 5.05 5.09
CA PRO A 704 -13.96 6.06 6.14
C PRO A 704 -14.10 7.45 5.52
N LYS A 705 -14.96 8.30 6.15
CA LYS A 705 -15.22 9.67 5.71
C LYS A 705 -14.94 10.60 6.86
N ASP A 706 -14.08 11.58 6.63
CA ASP A 706 -13.80 12.61 7.61
C ASP A 706 -13.61 13.97 6.94
N GLY A 707 -13.95 15.03 7.69
CA GLY A 707 -13.78 16.40 7.25
C GLY A 707 -15.02 17.29 7.49
N PRO A 708 -14.82 18.60 7.67
CA PRO A 708 -15.89 19.53 8.02
C PRO A 708 -16.74 19.95 6.81
N SER A 709 -16.33 19.65 5.59
CA SER A 709 -16.90 20.19 4.33
C SER A 709 -18.33 19.71 4.01
N ALA A 710 -18.85 18.74 4.76
CA ALA A 710 -20.23 18.25 4.62
C ALA A 710 -21.24 19.01 5.48
N GLY A 711 -20.83 20.01 6.25
CA GLY A 711 -21.67 20.70 7.22
C GLY A 711 -22.93 21.33 6.61
N VAL A 712 -22.79 22.05 5.51
CA VAL A 712 -23.94 22.65 4.78
C VAL A 712 -24.86 21.56 4.23
N THR A 713 -24.33 20.44 3.77
CA THR A 713 -25.08 19.31 3.21
C THR A 713 -25.90 18.63 4.30
N MET A 714 -25.31 18.35 5.47
CA MET A 714 -26.00 17.77 6.62
C MET A 714 -27.07 18.72 7.17
N PHE A 715 -26.75 20.02 7.26
CA PHE A 715 -27.71 21.07 7.65
C PHE A 715 -28.93 21.04 6.74
N THR A 716 -28.74 21.07 5.41
CA THR A 716 -29.86 21.10 4.46
C THR A 716 -30.65 19.80 4.49
N SER A 717 -30.01 18.64 4.67
CA SER A 717 -30.64 17.33 4.77
C SER A 717 -31.57 17.26 6.01
N VAL A 718 -31.10 17.72 7.16
CA VAL A 718 -31.89 17.75 8.39
C VAL A 718 -33.06 18.74 8.28
N VAL A 719 -32.84 19.93 7.72
CA VAL A 719 -33.94 20.90 7.51
C VAL A 719 -34.99 20.34 6.56
N SER A 720 -34.59 19.72 5.45
CA SER A 720 -35.52 19.05 4.53
C SER A 720 -36.34 17.98 5.23
N ALA A 721 -35.71 17.12 6.02
CA ALA A 721 -36.39 16.06 6.75
C ALA A 721 -37.39 16.63 7.82
N LEU A 722 -37.01 17.70 8.54
CA LEU A 722 -37.86 18.34 9.54
C LEU A 722 -39.04 19.09 8.91
N THR A 723 -38.80 19.80 7.80
CA THR A 723 -39.86 20.57 7.08
C THR A 723 -40.66 19.69 6.13
N LYS A 724 -40.24 18.46 5.87
CA LYS A 724 -40.83 17.54 4.89
C LYS A 724 -40.86 18.09 3.45
N VAL A 725 -39.93 18.97 3.13
CA VAL A 725 -39.74 19.53 1.77
C VAL A 725 -38.62 18.79 1.07
N ALA A 726 -38.93 18.31 -0.13
CA ALA A 726 -37.95 17.56 -0.92
C ALA A 726 -36.77 18.44 -1.37
N VAL A 727 -35.58 17.83 -1.50
CA VAL A 727 -34.38 18.49 -2.03
C VAL A 727 -34.22 18.15 -3.50
N ARG A 728 -33.99 19.15 -4.31
CA ARG A 728 -33.74 19.00 -5.76
C ARG A 728 -32.52 18.10 -5.99
N LYS A 729 -32.65 17.10 -6.86
CA LYS A 729 -31.56 16.18 -7.19
C LYS A 729 -30.44 16.79 -8.06
N ASP A 730 -30.75 17.84 -8.81
CA ASP A 730 -29.77 18.55 -9.64
C ASP A 730 -28.91 19.55 -8.87
N VAL A 731 -29.00 19.56 -7.54
CA VAL A 731 -28.22 20.41 -6.62
C VAL A 731 -27.21 19.58 -5.86
N ALA A 732 -25.99 20.09 -5.77
CA ALA A 732 -24.98 19.58 -4.83
C ALA A 732 -24.33 20.73 -4.08
N MET A 733 -23.84 20.44 -2.89
CA MET A 733 -23.27 21.46 -2.03
C MET A 733 -22.05 20.98 -1.25
N THR A 734 -21.23 21.94 -0.83
CA THR A 734 -20.10 21.74 0.08
C THR A 734 -19.87 23.00 0.88
N GLY A 735 -19.41 22.87 2.10
CA GLY A 735 -19.08 24.00 2.97
C GLY A 735 -19.03 23.55 4.42
N GLU A 736 -18.10 24.12 5.17
CA GLU A 736 -18.05 23.97 6.62
C GLU A 736 -19.03 24.96 7.26
N ILE A 737 -19.74 24.53 8.27
CA ILE A 737 -20.73 25.36 8.99
C ILE A 737 -20.23 25.70 10.38
N THR A 738 -20.42 26.97 10.78
CA THR A 738 -20.18 27.42 12.16
C THR A 738 -21.47 27.40 12.98
N LEU A 739 -21.36 27.54 14.32
CA LEU A 739 -22.50 27.66 15.22
C LEU A 739 -23.39 28.88 14.91
N THR A 740 -22.87 29.90 14.26
CA THR A 740 -23.62 31.09 13.81
C THR A 740 -24.22 30.92 12.43
N GLY A 741 -24.02 29.77 11.79
CA GLY A 741 -24.48 29.47 10.44
C GLY A 741 -23.62 30.04 9.32
N LYS A 742 -22.47 30.66 9.62
CA LYS A 742 -21.56 31.13 8.59
C LYS A 742 -20.91 29.96 7.87
N VAL A 743 -20.75 30.06 6.55
CA VAL A 743 -20.15 29.04 5.71
C VAL A 743 -18.69 29.37 5.46
N LEU A 744 -17.81 28.48 5.90
CA LEU A 744 -16.36 28.64 5.76
C LEU A 744 -15.82 27.96 4.49
N PRO A 745 -14.72 28.48 3.93
CA PRO A 745 -14.12 27.93 2.72
C PRO A 745 -13.57 26.51 2.95
N VAL A 746 -13.59 25.70 1.88
CA VAL A 746 -13.16 24.32 1.88
C VAL A 746 -12.21 24.03 0.71
N GLY A 747 -11.39 22.99 0.86
CA GLY A 747 -10.45 22.58 -0.19
C GLY A 747 -11.05 21.70 -1.28
N GLY A 748 -10.31 21.54 -2.40
CA GLY A 748 -10.63 20.60 -3.48
C GLY A 748 -11.84 21.01 -4.33
N ILE A 749 -12.10 22.30 -4.49
CA ILE A 749 -13.27 22.81 -5.23
C ILE A 749 -13.28 22.32 -6.68
N LYS A 750 -12.16 22.36 -7.36
CA LYS A 750 -12.05 21.90 -8.74
C LYS A 750 -12.52 20.45 -8.90
N GLU A 751 -11.99 19.56 -8.09
CA GLU A 751 -12.31 18.14 -8.12
C GLU A 751 -13.76 17.87 -7.73
N LYS A 752 -14.26 18.54 -6.69
CA LYS A 752 -15.63 18.45 -6.21
C LYS A 752 -16.64 18.86 -7.28
N VAL A 753 -16.44 20.03 -7.89
CA VAL A 753 -17.33 20.57 -8.93
C VAL A 753 -17.32 19.71 -10.19
N LEU A 754 -16.15 19.21 -10.60
CA LEU A 754 -16.04 18.33 -11.76
C LEU A 754 -16.73 16.97 -11.53
N ALA A 755 -16.68 16.45 -10.29
CA ALA A 755 -17.39 15.24 -9.94
C ALA A 755 -18.91 15.43 -9.97
N ALA A 756 -19.40 16.51 -9.36
CA ALA A 756 -20.82 16.87 -9.39
C ALA A 756 -21.33 17.06 -10.82
N TYR A 757 -20.58 17.77 -11.67
CA TYR A 757 -20.93 17.95 -13.08
C TYR A 757 -21.04 16.60 -13.83
N ARG A 758 -20.13 15.66 -13.60
CA ARG A 758 -20.16 14.31 -14.17
C ARG A 758 -21.35 13.49 -13.68
N ALA A 759 -21.75 13.67 -12.39
CA ALA A 759 -22.93 13.03 -11.82
C ALA A 759 -24.26 13.60 -12.32
N GLY A 760 -24.23 14.62 -13.22
CA GLY A 760 -25.44 15.22 -13.77
C GLY A 760 -25.92 16.47 -13.03
N ILE A 761 -25.27 16.88 -11.95
CA ILE A 761 -25.61 18.09 -11.19
C ILE A 761 -25.44 19.34 -12.06
N ARG A 762 -26.35 20.28 -11.89
CA ARG A 762 -26.36 21.55 -12.64
C ARG A 762 -26.30 22.78 -11.74
N THR A 763 -26.68 22.64 -10.48
CA THR A 763 -26.61 23.73 -9.49
C THR A 763 -25.63 23.35 -8.40
N ILE A 764 -24.66 24.20 -8.13
CA ILE A 764 -23.64 23.97 -7.12
C ILE A 764 -23.67 25.10 -6.10
N LEU A 765 -23.79 24.73 -4.84
CA LEU A 765 -23.73 25.62 -3.69
C LEU A 765 -22.39 25.44 -2.99
N LEU A 766 -21.63 26.54 -2.85
CA LEU A 766 -20.31 26.51 -2.24
C LEU A 766 -20.05 27.81 -1.45
N PRO A 767 -19.06 27.81 -0.54
CA PRO A 767 -18.73 29.03 0.20
C PRO A 767 -18.39 30.19 -0.73
N LYS A 768 -18.84 31.38 -0.40
CA LYS A 768 -18.60 32.61 -1.17
C LYS A 768 -17.12 32.85 -1.44
N ASP A 769 -16.28 32.54 -0.45
CA ASP A 769 -14.82 32.71 -0.56
C ASP A 769 -14.17 31.73 -1.55
N ASN A 770 -14.83 30.61 -1.86
CA ASN A 770 -14.37 29.64 -2.87
C ASN A 770 -14.85 29.95 -4.29
N VAL A 771 -15.64 30.97 -4.53
CA VAL A 771 -16.10 31.34 -5.90
C VAL A 771 -14.91 31.69 -6.79
N LYS A 772 -13.84 32.25 -6.25
CA LYS A 772 -12.59 32.53 -6.96
C LYS A 772 -11.91 31.25 -7.51
N ASP A 773 -12.05 30.12 -6.82
CA ASP A 773 -11.41 28.87 -7.20
C ASP A 773 -12.05 28.25 -8.47
N LEU A 774 -13.21 28.76 -8.88
CA LEU A 774 -13.86 28.38 -10.13
C LEU A 774 -13.09 28.81 -11.38
N GLU A 775 -12.11 29.68 -11.26
CA GLU A 775 -11.25 30.05 -12.39
C GLU A 775 -10.42 28.86 -12.88
N GLU A 776 -10.13 27.91 -12.02
CA GLU A 776 -9.43 26.67 -12.37
C GLU A 776 -10.29 25.66 -13.14
N ILE A 777 -11.60 25.87 -13.22
CA ILE A 777 -12.53 24.96 -13.88
C ILE A 777 -12.65 25.32 -15.37
N PRO A 778 -12.60 24.33 -16.27
CA PRO A 778 -12.75 24.55 -17.71
C PRO A 778 -14.02 25.35 -18.06
N GLN A 779 -13.91 26.30 -18.98
CA GLN A 779 -15.04 27.13 -19.39
C GLN A 779 -16.23 26.32 -19.93
N SER A 780 -15.96 25.17 -20.55
CA SER A 780 -17.00 24.25 -21.07
C SER A 780 -17.89 23.70 -19.95
N VAL A 781 -17.32 23.44 -18.77
CA VAL A 781 -18.06 23.00 -17.59
C VAL A 781 -18.75 24.17 -16.91
N ARG A 782 -18.01 25.27 -16.70
CA ARG A 782 -18.49 26.45 -15.98
C ARG A 782 -19.72 27.08 -16.63
N LYS A 783 -19.80 27.10 -17.96
CA LYS A 783 -20.97 27.64 -18.69
C LYS A 783 -22.24 26.83 -18.48
N ASN A 784 -22.14 25.56 -18.10
CA ASN A 784 -23.25 24.64 -17.93
C ASN A 784 -23.66 24.46 -16.45
N LEU A 785 -23.06 25.21 -15.54
CA LEU A 785 -23.33 25.15 -14.11
C LEU A 785 -23.87 26.47 -13.58
N LYS A 786 -24.93 26.40 -12.77
CA LYS A 786 -25.36 27.50 -11.91
C LYS A 786 -24.58 27.37 -10.60
N VAL A 787 -23.75 28.35 -10.30
CA VAL A 787 -22.99 28.36 -9.04
C VAL A 787 -23.52 29.46 -8.14
N VAL A 788 -23.77 29.13 -6.88
CA VAL A 788 -24.25 30.05 -5.84
C VAL A 788 -23.24 30.08 -4.71
N GLY A 789 -22.69 31.25 -4.43
CA GLY A 789 -21.79 31.46 -3.29
C GLY A 789 -22.58 31.74 -2.02
N LEU A 790 -22.39 30.90 -1.00
CA LEU A 790 -23.06 30.98 0.28
C LEU A 790 -22.21 31.74 1.30
N GLU A 791 -22.79 32.72 1.98
CA GLU A 791 -22.21 33.37 3.15
C GLU A 791 -22.77 32.73 4.44
N TYR A 792 -24.07 32.40 4.44
CA TYR A 792 -24.73 31.67 5.50
C TYR A 792 -25.42 30.41 5.00
N ALA A 793 -25.44 29.36 5.82
CA ALA A 793 -25.98 28.05 5.45
C ALA A 793 -27.49 28.10 5.10
N LYS A 794 -28.28 29.00 5.73
CA LYS A 794 -29.70 29.20 5.41
C LYS A 794 -29.93 29.66 3.96
N GLU A 795 -28.97 30.29 3.31
CA GLU A 795 -29.04 30.71 1.91
C GLU A 795 -29.07 29.51 0.95
N ALA A 796 -28.64 28.32 1.40
CA ALA A 796 -28.76 27.10 0.63
C ALA A 796 -30.21 26.62 0.45
N LEU A 797 -31.09 26.88 1.43
CA LEU A 797 -32.44 26.31 1.45
C LEU A 797 -33.32 26.74 0.27
N PRO A 798 -33.42 28.02 -0.10
CA PRO A 798 -34.26 28.46 -1.22
C PRO A 798 -33.73 27.94 -2.59
N GLU A 799 -32.47 27.60 -2.67
CA GLU A 799 -31.83 27.07 -3.90
C GLU A 799 -31.88 25.54 -3.97
N ALA A 800 -31.93 24.87 -2.83
CA ALA A 800 -31.89 23.41 -2.74
C ALA A 800 -33.26 22.76 -2.59
N LEU A 801 -34.18 23.38 -1.83
CA LEU A 801 -35.51 22.81 -1.58
C LEU A 801 -36.45 23.03 -2.78
N GLU A 802 -37.32 22.06 -3.02
CA GLU A 802 -38.42 22.20 -3.99
C GLU A 802 -39.45 23.21 -3.44
N LYS A 803 -40.02 24.03 -4.37
CA LYS A 803 -40.99 25.05 -4.00
C LYS A 803 -42.38 24.44 -3.68
#